data_7ca093cb9bf34d2a7a82478a79516529
#
_entry.id   7ca093cb9bf34d2a7a82478a79516529
#
_cell.length_a   1.000
_cell.length_b   1.000
_cell.length_c   1.000
_cell.angle_alpha   90.00
_cell.angle_beta   90.00
_cell.angle_gamma   90.00
#
_symmetry.space_group_name_H-M   'P 1'
#
loop_
_entity.id
_entity.type
_entity.pdbx_description
1 polymer ?
#
loop_
_entity_poly.entity_id
_entity_poly.type
_entity_poly.pdbx_seq_one_letter_code
_entity_poly.pdbx_strand_id
1 'polypeptide(L)'
;MKNRLFKFCLLIAVSILMAVNVTAQVEMFSKKGYQDPPEVLRNFVLAPRHENVSFSNLSPDRTWFMSLKGDGLTPVERMGRPYKNLGGVVVDLVANRSRSLTTGGSVGIELRPAGGGTVRNIPIPANSRVSGARWSSDGKKIAYLAHFPDATHIYIADVATGRSTKITPRPVLATLNTSFGWSADGKYILTVLIPEKRMPEPKQFVHENHLRVRLTKPGNTSLRTVVHLLEDSYDEAQLEYYTTGQIVRINAEKPKEIKNIGTPAMYSSIDLAPDGNYLRVTTMLKPFSNIVPTSSFGNVSELWDINGKVLSEISKRELREGSGGTGQRPTNPDDDSQDAAQAEPQKRSLRWRPDGVGMSYMMRDPAPPRRPADSTAAPADTAGRARQPQVRRMDRVYQWLPPYGENDAKVIYESETQISGLDYSADCQILFITESASGQSHVFAVFLNEPDKKYTIYKYRTADFYENPGSLMSRTEEESGERVIMLSSDKKYVYLSGTKYDKEWKENAPQPFVDRVELKTGEKTRLFESSANFFERVSVVLDVDFNKVIISREAPTVIADYYLKDIKAGTETRLTNNVDFAPDATNAQYHRVEIERADGYKFYAHVYMPRNWNGEKLPAMFWFYPSEYTDQESYDRGKRTTNINSFRSTSIRSMKMLTLFGYAFIEPDFPIVGPTGRMNDFYVIDILNNWTAIIDVLSEKGFIDRSRLALGGHSYGAFSTANSMVHTPFFKAGIAGDGAYNRTLTPMTFQSERRSFWEARETYLAMSPILWAERMTGALLMYHGGDDNNVGTWLINSERMFMALNGLDKPAALYIYPYEDHGPAGKETQLDMWARWIAWLDYYVKNAGEKTEEQK
;
A
#
# COMPACT_ATOMS: atom_id res chain seq x y z
N MET A 1 32.06 -61.33 5.19
CA MET A 1 33.01 -60.27 4.82
C MET A 1 32.43 -59.32 3.77
N LYS A 2 31.88 -59.75 2.65
CA LYS A 2 31.34 -58.87 1.57
C LYS A 2 30.25 -57.86 2.05
N ASN A 3 29.29 -58.24 2.92
CA ASN A 3 28.25 -57.34 3.42
C ASN A 3 28.75 -56.26 4.40
N ARG A 4 29.86 -56.51 5.12
CA ARG A 4 30.46 -55.49 5.99
C ARG A 4 31.25 -54.47 5.18
N LEU A 5 31.96 -54.93 4.12
CA LEU A 5 32.71 -54.05 3.23
C LEU A 5 31.75 -53.14 2.42
N PHE A 6 30.63 -53.68 1.93
CA PHE A 6 29.62 -52.89 1.22
C PHE A 6 28.95 -51.82 2.11
N LYS A 7 28.59 -52.15 3.37
CA LYS A 7 28.10 -51.20 4.35
C LYS A 7 29.12 -50.13 4.70
N PHE A 8 30.41 -50.52 4.79
CA PHE A 8 31.51 -49.58 5.07
C PHE A 8 31.77 -48.63 3.90
N CYS A 9 31.77 -49.16 2.65
CA CYS A 9 31.89 -48.33 1.44
C CYS A 9 30.66 -47.39 1.25
N LEU A 10 29.45 -47.86 1.58
CA LEU A 10 28.24 -47.04 1.55
C LEU A 10 28.30 -45.90 2.59
N LEU A 11 28.77 -46.20 3.80
CA LEU A 11 28.96 -45.19 4.85
C LEU A 11 30.04 -44.15 4.44
N ILE A 12 31.16 -44.59 3.85
CA ILE A 12 32.21 -43.68 3.35
C ILE A 12 31.63 -42.80 2.19
N ALA A 13 30.91 -43.39 1.25
CA ALA A 13 30.30 -42.65 0.14
C ALA A 13 29.25 -41.63 0.64
N VAL A 14 28.44 -42.00 1.60
CA VAL A 14 27.46 -41.08 2.25
C VAL A 14 28.20 -39.98 3.01
N SER A 15 29.27 -40.31 3.75
CA SER A 15 30.07 -39.30 4.49
C SER A 15 30.80 -38.33 3.54
N ILE A 16 31.31 -38.81 2.41
CA ILE A 16 31.94 -37.98 1.39
C ILE A 16 30.89 -37.07 0.72
N LEU A 17 29.71 -37.60 0.39
CA LEU A 17 28.61 -36.80 -0.18
C LEU A 17 28.13 -35.70 0.80
N MET A 18 28.06 -36.02 2.08
CA MET A 18 27.70 -35.05 3.14
C MET A 18 28.76 -33.97 3.30
N ALA A 19 30.05 -34.34 3.34
CA ALA A 19 31.16 -33.40 3.45
C ALA A 19 31.19 -32.43 2.25
N VAL A 20 30.98 -32.94 1.03
CA VAL A 20 30.91 -32.13 -0.19
C VAL A 20 29.71 -31.15 -0.13
N ASN A 21 28.55 -31.60 0.35
CA ASN A 21 27.37 -30.72 0.50
C ASN A 21 27.57 -29.60 1.55
N VAL A 22 28.19 -29.92 2.68
CA VAL A 22 28.46 -28.92 3.74
C VAL A 22 29.49 -27.89 3.24
N THR A 23 30.53 -28.30 2.54
CA THR A 23 31.54 -27.41 1.97
C THR A 23 30.90 -26.47 0.93
N ALA A 24 30.05 -27.01 0.06
CA ALA A 24 29.32 -26.21 -0.94
C ALA A 24 28.34 -25.18 -0.30
N GLN A 25 27.72 -25.52 0.81
CA GLN A 25 26.82 -24.59 1.54
C GLN A 25 27.61 -23.44 2.18
N VAL A 26 28.77 -23.73 2.80
CA VAL A 26 29.63 -22.68 3.38
C VAL A 26 30.20 -21.77 2.30
N GLU A 27 30.60 -22.34 1.16
CA GLU A 27 31.04 -21.56 -0.01
C GLU A 27 29.95 -20.59 -0.50
N MET A 28 28.67 -21.01 -0.49
CA MET A 28 27.55 -20.17 -0.91
C MET A 28 27.47 -18.90 -0.08
N PHE A 29 27.78 -18.94 1.21
CA PHE A 29 27.64 -17.75 2.09
C PHE A 29 28.63 -16.64 1.72
N SER A 30 29.84 -16.98 1.29
CA SER A 30 30.91 -16.03 0.96
C SER A 30 30.99 -15.69 -0.53
N LYS A 31 30.23 -16.40 -1.38
CA LYS A 31 30.27 -16.21 -2.81
C LYS A 31 29.81 -14.83 -3.23
N LYS A 32 30.64 -14.11 -3.99
CA LYS A 32 30.37 -12.77 -4.48
C LYS A 32 29.39 -12.80 -5.67
N GLY A 33 28.62 -11.72 -5.85
CA GLY A 33 27.65 -11.58 -6.92
C GLY A 33 26.34 -12.36 -6.65
N TYR A 34 25.37 -12.16 -7.52
CA TYR A 34 24.05 -12.79 -7.43
C TYR A 34 24.17 -14.29 -7.74
N GLN A 35 23.48 -15.10 -6.97
CA GLN A 35 23.46 -16.55 -7.07
C GLN A 35 22.07 -17.03 -7.49
N ASP A 36 22.03 -18.15 -8.25
CA ASP A 36 20.77 -18.81 -8.58
C ASP A 36 20.40 -19.85 -7.49
N PRO A 37 19.13 -19.90 -7.07
CA PRO A 37 18.64 -20.95 -6.18
C PRO A 37 18.43 -22.28 -6.95
N PRO A 38 18.11 -23.38 -6.25
CA PRO A 38 17.67 -24.62 -6.90
C PRO A 38 16.58 -24.37 -7.94
N GLU A 39 16.57 -25.17 -9.01
CA GLU A 39 15.70 -24.97 -10.19
C GLU A 39 14.23 -24.78 -9.84
N VAL A 40 13.69 -25.52 -8.89
CA VAL A 40 12.31 -25.39 -8.42
C VAL A 40 12.02 -23.97 -7.92
N LEU A 41 12.91 -23.39 -7.12
CA LEU A 41 12.76 -22.02 -6.61
C LEU A 41 13.01 -20.98 -7.71
N ARG A 42 13.98 -21.23 -8.59
CA ARG A 42 14.24 -20.37 -9.74
C ARG A 42 13.00 -20.26 -10.64
N ASN A 43 12.40 -21.39 -10.99
CA ASN A 43 11.19 -21.44 -11.81
C ASN A 43 10.00 -20.78 -11.09
N PHE A 44 9.89 -20.97 -9.78
CA PHE A 44 8.88 -20.30 -8.96
C PHE A 44 9.05 -18.77 -8.95
N VAL A 45 10.26 -18.25 -8.75
CA VAL A 45 10.53 -16.80 -8.73
C VAL A 45 10.26 -16.19 -10.09
N LEU A 46 10.67 -16.84 -11.18
CA LEU A 46 10.55 -16.34 -12.55
C LEU A 46 9.20 -16.65 -13.20
N ALA A 47 8.30 -17.32 -12.50
CA ALA A 47 6.99 -17.67 -13.04
C ALA A 47 6.23 -16.44 -13.59
N PRO A 48 5.55 -16.56 -14.74
CA PRO A 48 4.92 -15.44 -15.43
C PRO A 48 3.57 -15.02 -14.79
N ARG A 49 3.58 -14.68 -13.49
CA ARG A 49 2.39 -14.26 -12.73
C ARG A 49 1.69 -13.05 -13.33
N HIS A 50 2.42 -12.22 -14.05
CA HIS A 50 1.90 -11.07 -14.77
C HIS A 50 0.98 -11.42 -15.95
N GLU A 51 0.92 -12.69 -16.35
CA GLU A 51 -0.01 -13.19 -17.37
C GLU A 51 -1.39 -13.53 -16.80
N ASN A 52 -1.50 -13.68 -15.46
CA ASN A 52 -2.80 -13.83 -14.82
C ASN A 52 -3.62 -12.55 -14.98
N VAL A 53 -4.89 -12.74 -15.30
CA VAL A 53 -5.81 -11.66 -15.67
C VAL A 53 -6.61 -11.21 -14.46
N SER A 54 -6.72 -9.90 -14.31
CA SER A 54 -7.72 -9.26 -13.46
C SER A 54 -8.47 -8.22 -14.28
N PHE A 55 -9.79 -8.14 -14.10
CA PHE A 55 -10.62 -7.17 -14.81
C PHE A 55 -10.65 -5.83 -14.09
N SER A 56 -10.05 -4.84 -14.73
CA SER A 56 -10.06 -3.46 -14.31
C SER A 56 -10.03 -2.55 -15.54
N ASN A 57 -10.25 -1.26 -15.38
CA ASN A 57 -10.14 -0.28 -16.45
C ASN A 57 -11.06 -0.58 -17.63
N LEU A 58 -12.36 -0.72 -17.34
CA LEU A 58 -13.42 -0.88 -18.34
C LEU A 58 -13.51 0.37 -19.23
N SER A 59 -13.68 0.18 -20.54
CA SER A 59 -13.93 1.28 -21.49
C SER A 59 -15.25 2.00 -21.16
N PRO A 60 -15.39 3.28 -21.49
CA PRO A 60 -16.64 4.02 -21.25
C PRO A 60 -17.87 3.34 -21.86
N ASP A 61 -17.77 2.81 -23.08
CA ASP A 61 -18.82 2.04 -23.76
C ASP A 61 -19.03 0.62 -23.19
N ARG A 62 -18.25 0.23 -22.15
CA ARG A 62 -18.30 -1.05 -21.43
C ARG A 62 -18.08 -2.29 -22.29
N THR A 63 -17.42 -2.13 -23.44
CA THR A 63 -17.17 -3.23 -24.39
C THR A 63 -15.80 -3.87 -24.19
N TRP A 64 -14.81 -3.15 -23.61
CA TRP A 64 -13.43 -3.59 -23.48
C TRP A 64 -12.87 -3.36 -22.08
N PHE A 65 -12.05 -4.28 -21.61
CA PHE A 65 -11.12 -4.07 -20.51
C PHE A 65 -9.72 -3.79 -21.05
N MET A 66 -9.06 -2.79 -20.51
CA MET A 66 -7.67 -2.47 -20.83
C MET A 66 -6.75 -2.92 -19.72
N SER A 67 -5.72 -3.69 -20.06
CA SER A 67 -4.65 -4.06 -19.13
C SER A 67 -3.28 -3.70 -19.72
N LEU A 68 -2.34 -3.40 -18.84
CA LEU A 68 -0.95 -3.19 -19.20
C LEU A 68 -0.18 -4.51 -19.03
N LYS A 69 0.48 -4.96 -20.09
CA LYS A 69 1.23 -6.21 -20.10
C LYS A 69 2.57 -6.05 -19.39
N GLY A 70 2.79 -6.78 -18.32
CA GLY A 70 4.09 -6.88 -17.63
C GLY A 70 5.09 -7.77 -18.38
N ASP A 71 6.34 -7.74 -17.93
CA ASP A 71 7.43 -8.63 -18.38
C ASP A 71 8.13 -9.34 -17.21
N GLY A 72 7.46 -9.42 -16.08
CA GLY A 72 7.97 -10.06 -14.86
C GLY A 72 8.74 -9.10 -13.95
N LEU A 73 9.72 -9.66 -13.23
CA LEU A 73 10.49 -8.88 -12.26
C LEU A 73 11.46 -7.92 -12.95
N THR A 74 11.68 -6.77 -12.31
CA THR A 74 12.60 -5.75 -12.82
C THR A 74 14.04 -6.23 -12.69
N PRO A 75 14.83 -6.26 -13.79
CA PRO A 75 16.27 -6.56 -13.71
C PRO A 75 17.03 -5.49 -12.93
N VAL A 76 18.06 -5.91 -12.17
CA VAL A 76 18.92 -4.98 -11.40
C VAL A 76 19.62 -3.96 -12.31
N GLU A 77 19.98 -4.33 -13.55
CA GLU A 77 20.51 -3.39 -14.54
C GLU A 77 19.61 -2.18 -14.76
N ARG A 78 18.28 -2.39 -14.83
CA ARG A 78 17.32 -1.29 -15.00
C ARG A 78 17.18 -0.47 -13.71
N MET A 79 17.31 -1.09 -12.54
CA MET A 79 17.26 -0.41 -11.25
C MET A 79 18.50 0.49 -11.04
N GLY A 80 19.65 0.05 -11.54
CA GLY A 80 20.94 0.76 -11.42
C GLY A 80 21.15 1.93 -12.38
N ARG A 81 20.13 2.33 -13.17
CA ARG A 81 20.23 3.55 -13.99
C ARG A 81 20.47 4.76 -13.11
N PRO A 82 21.25 5.77 -13.57
CA PRO A 82 21.57 6.94 -12.78
C PRO A 82 20.32 7.67 -12.26
N TYR A 83 20.22 7.83 -10.97
CA TYR A 83 19.13 8.56 -10.30
C TYR A 83 19.67 9.32 -9.10
N LYS A 84 18.85 10.25 -8.61
CA LYS A 84 19.11 10.97 -7.36
C LYS A 84 17.82 11.12 -6.56
N ASN A 85 17.95 11.00 -5.24
CA ASN A 85 16.86 11.30 -4.32
C ASN A 85 17.01 12.74 -3.83
N LEU A 86 16.07 13.59 -4.17
CA LEU A 86 16.01 15.00 -3.85
C LEU A 86 14.91 15.26 -2.81
N GLY A 87 15.21 14.95 -1.57
CA GLY A 87 14.27 15.14 -0.46
C GLY A 87 12.99 14.29 -0.56
N GLY A 88 13.07 13.10 -1.15
CA GLY A 88 11.93 12.19 -1.39
C GLY A 88 11.42 12.18 -2.83
N VAL A 89 11.84 13.13 -3.68
CA VAL A 89 11.61 13.09 -5.13
C VAL A 89 12.76 12.34 -5.79
N VAL A 90 12.54 11.10 -6.19
CA VAL A 90 13.59 10.27 -6.80
C VAL A 90 13.52 10.39 -8.31
N VAL A 91 14.56 10.97 -8.91
CA VAL A 91 14.60 11.35 -10.33
C VAL A 91 15.61 10.50 -11.10
N ASP A 92 15.18 9.92 -12.25
CA ASP A 92 16.08 9.45 -13.31
C ASP A 92 16.66 10.69 -14.00
N LEU A 93 17.96 10.94 -13.79
CA LEU A 93 18.64 12.14 -14.27
C LEU A 93 18.76 12.21 -15.79
N VAL A 94 18.78 11.06 -16.47
CA VAL A 94 18.89 10.97 -17.92
C VAL A 94 17.54 11.26 -18.58
N ALA A 95 16.47 10.64 -18.07
CA ALA A 95 15.15 10.69 -18.67
C ALA A 95 14.25 11.80 -18.13
N ASN A 96 14.70 12.56 -17.11
CA ASN A 96 13.93 13.65 -16.47
C ASN A 96 12.53 13.19 -16.02
N ARG A 97 12.47 12.06 -15.34
CA ARG A 97 11.22 11.49 -14.83
C ARG A 97 11.43 10.84 -13.46
N SER A 98 10.34 10.54 -12.78
CA SER A 98 10.41 9.74 -11.56
C SER A 98 11.09 8.38 -11.83
N ARG A 99 12.00 7.96 -10.95
CA ARG A 99 12.67 6.66 -11.02
C ARG A 99 11.67 5.50 -11.12
N SER A 100 10.53 5.61 -10.47
CA SER A 100 9.48 4.59 -10.53
C SER A 100 8.96 4.32 -11.95
N LEU A 101 8.96 5.31 -12.82
CA LEU A 101 8.61 5.16 -14.24
C LEU A 101 9.72 4.50 -15.07
N THR A 102 10.96 4.57 -14.59
CA THR A 102 12.13 3.90 -15.19
C THR A 102 12.19 2.43 -14.79
N THR A 103 12.05 2.14 -13.51
CA THR A 103 12.10 0.77 -12.99
C THR A 103 10.83 -0.02 -13.30
N GLY A 104 9.68 0.64 -13.29
CA GLY A 104 8.38 0.08 -13.64
C GLY A 104 8.05 0.11 -15.13
N GLY A 105 6.76 0.29 -15.44
CA GLY A 105 6.22 0.33 -16.78
C GLY A 105 6.01 -1.06 -17.38
N SER A 106 5.21 -1.12 -18.43
CA SER A 106 4.76 -2.34 -19.07
C SER A 106 5.26 -2.41 -20.51
N VAL A 107 5.27 -3.60 -21.09
CA VAL A 107 5.79 -3.87 -22.46
C VAL A 107 4.69 -3.91 -23.52
N GLY A 108 3.43 -3.67 -23.15
CA GLY A 108 2.30 -3.66 -24.09
C GLY A 108 1.01 -3.22 -23.41
N ILE A 109 0.00 -3.02 -24.24
CA ILE A 109 -1.39 -2.74 -23.84
C ILE A 109 -2.26 -3.82 -24.46
N GLU A 110 -3.08 -4.46 -23.65
CA GLU A 110 -4.03 -5.50 -24.09
C GLU A 110 -5.47 -5.03 -23.86
N LEU A 111 -6.33 -5.32 -24.85
CA LEU A 111 -7.77 -5.11 -24.76
C LEU A 111 -8.47 -6.46 -24.77
N ARG A 112 -9.30 -6.70 -23.76
CA ARG A 112 -10.10 -7.91 -23.61
C ARG A 112 -11.58 -7.57 -23.74
N PRO A 113 -12.35 -8.25 -24.62
CA PRO A 113 -13.79 -8.00 -24.71
C PRO A 113 -14.49 -8.31 -23.39
N ALA A 114 -15.42 -7.45 -22.96
CA ALA A 114 -16.16 -7.61 -21.72
C ALA A 114 -17.07 -8.86 -21.73
N GLY A 115 -17.53 -9.28 -22.89
CA GLY A 115 -18.32 -10.49 -23.09
C GLY A 115 -17.51 -11.76 -23.32
N GLY A 116 -16.18 -11.71 -23.20
CA GLY A 116 -15.29 -12.80 -23.62
C GLY A 116 -14.93 -12.75 -25.12
N GLY A 117 -13.90 -13.49 -25.52
CA GLY A 117 -13.43 -13.54 -26.91
C GLY A 117 -11.94 -13.22 -27.07
N THR A 118 -11.53 -12.88 -28.29
CA THR A 118 -10.13 -12.71 -28.66
C THR A 118 -9.54 -11.42 -28.10
N VAL A 119 -8.41 -11.52 -27.43
CA VAL A 119 -7.61 -10.39 -26.91
C VAL A 119 -6.98 -9.63 -28.08
N ARG A 120 -7.04 -8.31 -28.03
CA ARG A 120 -6.38 -7.42 -28.98
C ARG A 120 -5.18 -6.76 -28.31
N ASN A 121 -4.02 -6.81 -28.97
CA ASN A 121 -2.83 -6.09 -28.52
C ASN A 121 -2.74 -4.74 -29.23
N ILE A 122 -2.45 -3.69 -28.49
CA ILE A 122 -2.12 -2.36 -29.03
C ILE A 122 -0.59 -2.27 -29.13
N PRO A 123 -0.03 -2.12 -30.36
CA PRO A 123 1.41 -1.95 -30.53
C PRO A 123 1.90 -0.67 -29.85
N ILE A 124 3.00 -0.78 -29.13
CA ILE A 124 3.68 0.35 -28.49
C ILE A 124 4.95 0.71 -29.28
N PRO A 125 5.49 1.92 -29.13
CA PRO A 125 6.74 2.31 -29.80
C PRO A 125 7.91 1.38 -29.42
N ALA A 126 8.77 1.08 -30.39
CA ALA A 126 9.98 0.30 -30.15
C ALA A 126 10.87 0.96 -29.09
N ASN A 127 11.58 0.16 -28.31
CA ASN A 127 12.47 0.60 -27.24
C ASN A 127 11.78 1.48 -26.18
N SER A 128 10.47 1.32 -25.99
CA SER A 128 9.73 2.01 -24.94
C SER A 128 9.07 1.04 -23.97
N ARG A 129 8.75 1.55 -22.79
CA ARG A 129 7.82 0.96 -21.84
C ARG A 129 6.64 1.90 -21.66
N VAL A 130 5.50 1.40 -21.21
CA VAL A 130 4.29 2.20 -21.12
C VAL A 130 3.71 2.22 -19.72
N SER A 131 3.06 3.33 -19.37
CA SER A 131 2.29 3.46 -18.14
C SER A 131 1.15 4.46 -18.29
N GLY A 132 0.26 4.54 -17.31
CA GLY A 132 -0.77 5.57 -17.22
C GLY A 132 -1.76 5.57 -18.38
N ALA A 133 -2.01 4.42 -19.02
CA ALA A 133 -2.95 4.33 -20.13
C ALA A 133 -4.38 4.70 -19.69
N ARG A 134 -5.04 5.57 -20.46
CA ARG A 134 -6.39 6.09 -20.19
C ARG A 134 -7.22 6.13 -21.45
N TRP A 135 -8.47 5.73 -21.33
CA TRP A 135 -9.47 5.86 -22.38
C TRP A 135 -9.80 7.34 -22.65
N SER A 136 -10.10 7.68 -23.91
CA SER A 136 -10.91 8.87 -24.22
C SER A 136 -12.35 8.65 -23.73
N SER A 137 -13.10 9.72 -23.53
CA SER A 137 -14.50 9.65 -23.05
C SER A 137 -15.42 8.82 -23.97
N ASP A 138 -15.17 8.81 -25.28
CA ASP A 138 -15.92 8.03 -26.27
C ASP A 138 -15.41 6.58 -26.42
N GLY A 139 -14.37 6.16 -25.64
CA GLY A 139 -13.79 4.81 -25.71
C GLY A 139 -13.03 4.47 -27.00
N LYS A 140 -12.89 5.41 -27.95
CA LYS A 140 -12.28 5.13 -29.27
C LYS A 140 -10.77 5.29 -29.30
N LYS A 141 -10.20 6.01 -28.34
CA LYS A 141 -8.77 6.27 -28.23
C LYS A 141 -8.23 5.89 -26.85
N ILE A 142 -6.95 5.55 -26.81
CA ILE A 142 -6.20 5.31 -25.59
C ILE A 142 -4.96 6.20 -25.60
N ALA A 143 -4.85 7.12 -24.65
CA ALA A 143 -3.61 7.84 -24.43
C ALA A 143 -2.77 7.14 -23.38
N TYR A 144 -1.44 7.18 -23.53
CA TYR A 144 -0.51 6.57 -22.59
C TYR A 144 0.85 7.26 -22.59
N LEU A 145 1.58 7.13 -21.50
CA LEU A 145 2.98 7.55 -21.40
C LEU A 145 3.87 6.45 -21.97
N ALA A 146 4.73 6.81 -22.93
CA ALA A 146 5.79 5.95 -23.47
C ALA A 146 7.14 6.42 -22.93
N HIS A 147 7.82 5.55 -22.18
CA HIS A 147 9.10 5.79 -21.53
C HIS A 147 10.23 5.22 -22.35
N PHE A 148 10.97 6.10 -23.01
CA PHE A 148 12.20 5.76 -23.73
C PHE A 148 13.42 5.80 -22.78
N PRO A 149 14.61 5.35 -23.22
CA PRO A 149 15.81 5.43 -22.38
C PRO A 149 16.15 6.83 -21.89
N ASP A 150 15.82 7.88 -22.63
CA ASP A 150 16.22 9.26 -22.41
C ASP A 150 15.06 10.25 -22.25
N ALA A 151 13.80 9.80 -22.44
CA ALA A 151 12.65 10.69 -22.43
C ALA A 151 11.34 9.96 -22.14
N THR A 152 10.32 10.73 -21.79
CA THR A 152 8.93 10.28 -21.73
C THR A 152 8.08 11.11 -22.69
N HIS A 153 7.25 10.43 -23.48
CA HIS A 153 6.31 11.06 -24.42
C HIS A 153 4.90 10.51 -24.26
N ILE A 154 3.90 11.30 -24.64
CA ILE A 154 2.51 10.81 -24.74
C ILE A 154 2.24 10.34 -26.16
N TYR A 155 1.63 9.17 -26.25
CA TYR A 155 1.10 8.58 -27.47
C TYR A 155 -0.41 8.39 -27.34
N ILE A 156 -1.10 8.45 -28.45
CA ILE A 156 -2.51 8.11 -28.57
C ILE A 156 -2.65 6.94 -29.54
N ALA A 157 -3.27 5.87 -29.09
CA ALA A 157 -3.65 4.73 -29.91
C ALA A 157 -5.12 4.87 -30.32
N ASP A 158 -5.41 4.58 -31.57
CA ASP A 158 -6.77 4.37 -32.07
C ASP A 158 -7.19 2.92 -31.80
N VAL A 159 -8.30 2.73 -31.11
CA VAL A 159 -8.75 1.41 -30.64
C VAL A 159 -9.13 0.49 -31.79
N ALA A 160 -9.71 1.03 -32.87
CA ALA A 160 -10.16 0.23 -34.00
C ALA A 160 -9.00 -0.29 -34.85
N THR A 161 -7.99 0.54 -35.10
CA THR A 161 -6.84 0.22 -35.95
C THR A 161 -5.62 -0.26 -35.18
N GLY A 162 -5.51 0.03 -33.90
CA GLY A 162 -4.33 -0.21 -33.06
C GLY A 162 -3.16 0.75 -33.38
N ARG A 163 -3.32 1.72 -34.27
CA ARG A 163 -2.25 2.64 -34.63
C ARG A 163 -1.98 3.66 -33.56
N SER A 164 -0.73 3.73 -33.10
CA SER A 164 -0.27 4.68 -32.08
C SER A 164 0.49 5.85 -32.69
N THR A 165 0.18 7.07 -32.27
CA THR A 165 0.79 8.32 -32.76
C THR A 165 1.33 9.13 -31.59
N LYS A 166 2.58 9.61 -31.69
CA LYS A 166 3.18 10.54 -30.74
C LYS A 166 2.53 11.92 -30.86
N ILE A 167 2.10 12.48 -29.72
CA ILE A 167 1.45 13.79 -29.66
C ILE A 167 2.30 14.88 -29.00
N THR A 168 3.29 14.53 -28.18
CA THR A 168 4.12 15.52 -27.48
C THR A 168 5.33 15.93 -28.33
N PRO A 169 5.47 17.21 -28.67
CA PRO A 169 6.63 17.71 -29.45
C PRO A 169 7.91 17.74 -28.64
N ARG A 170 7.80 17.89 -27.31
CA ARG A 170 8.88 17.86 -26.31
C ARG A 170 8.61 16.78 -25.28
N PRO A 171 9.62 16.31 -24.54
CA PRO A 171 9.41 15.34 -23.48
C PRO A 171 8.49 15.85 -22.37
N VAL A 172 7.71 14.92 -21.82
CA VAL A 172 6.96 15.13 -20.58
C VAL A 172 7.95 15.22 -19.41
N LEU A 173 7.80 16.23 -18.56
CA LEU A 173 8.50 16.28 -17.27
C LEU A 173 7.70 15.47 -16.23
N ALA A 174 7.94 14.17 -16.22
CA ALA A 174 7.19 13.24 -15.37
C ALA A 174 7.90 13.02 -14.02
N THR A 175 8.19 14.08 -13.27
CA THR A 175 8.86 14.05 -11.97
C THR A 175 7.87 14.22 -10.82
N LEU A 176 7.41 15.44 -10.54
CA LEU A 176 6.37 15.69 -9.53
C LEU A 176 4.99 15.23 -10.03
N ASN A 177 4.63 15.62 -11.25
CA ASN A 177 3.40 15.17 -11.91
C ASN A 177 3.73 14.07 -12.92
N THR A 178 3.33 12.85 -12.62
CA THR A 178 3.58 11.65 -13.43
C THR A 178 2.37 11.26 -14.29
N SER A 179 1.38 12.15 -14.45
CA SER A 179 0.13 11.87 -15.14
C SER A 179 -0.19 12.89 -16.23
N PHE A 180 -1.22 12.61 -16.97
CA PHE A 180 -1.86 13.53 -17.92
C PHE A 180 -3.39 13.40 -17.80
N GLY A 181 -4.14 14.37 -18.33
CA GLY A 181 -5.60 14.36 -18.37
C GLY A 181 -6.14 14.49 -19.80
N TRP A 182 -7.26 13.79 -20.09
CA TRP A 182 -8.10 14.06 -21.22
C TRP A 182 -9.06 15.22 -20.90
N SER A 183 -9.36 16.06 -21.91
CA SER A 183 -10.60 16.86 -21.84
C SER A 183 -11.81 15.92 -21.98
N ALA A 184 -12.93 16.27 -21.37
CA ALA A 184 -14.14 15.45 -21.40
C ALA A 184 -14.65 15.20 -22.84
N ASP A 185 -14.47 16.16 -23.75
CA ASP A 185 -14.80 16.01 -25.17
C ASP A 185 -13.80 15.17 -25.97
N GLY A 186 -12.74 14.64 -25.33
CA GLY A 186 -11.71 13.81 -25.95
C GLY A 186 -10.82 14.52 -26.97
N LYS A 187 -10.88 15.88 -27.06
CA LYS A 187 -10.13 16.63 -28.08
C LYS A 187 -8.74 17.03 -27.62
N TYR A 188 -8.51 17.17 -26.34
CA TYR A 188 -7.27 17.70 -25.81
C TYR A 188 -6.66 16.79 -24.74
N ILE A 189 -5.33 16.82 -24.69
CA ILE A 189 -4.52 16.26 -23.61
C ILE A 189 -3.89 17.41 -22.82
N LEU A 190 -4.01 17.36 -21.51
CA LEU A 190 -3.34 18.26 -20.59
C LEU A 190 -2.18 17.53 -19.91
N THR A 191 -0.99 18.14 -19.86
CA THR A 191 0.20 17.55 -19.25
C THR A 191 1.23 18.62 -18.90
N VAL A 192 2.34 18.19 -18.28
CA VAL A 192 3.49 19.03 -17.98
C VAL A 192 4.66 18.61 -18.86
N LEU A 193 5.17 19.53 -19.70
CA LEU A 193 6.34 19.27 -20.53
C LEU A 193 7.58 19.96 -19.97
N ILE A 194 8.76 19.48 -20.35
CA ILE A 194 10.01 20.21 -20.17
C ILE A 194 9.87 21.58 -20.85
N PRO A 195 10.17 22.71 -20.17
CA PRO A 195 10.04 24.05 -20.74
C PRO A 195 10.90 24.21 -22.01
N GLU A 196 10.45 25.03 -22.96
CA GLU A 196 11.23 25.33 -24.18
C GLU A 196 12.54 26.03 -23.84
N LYS A 197 12.44 26.97 -22.91
CA LYS A 197 13.61 27.67 -22.36
C LYS A 197 13.78 27.17 -20.92
N ARG A 198 14.53 26.09 -20.79
CA ARG A 198 14.91 25.57 -19.48
C ARG A 198 16.11 26.32 -18.93
N MET A 199 16.14 26.55 -17.62
CA MET A 199 17.35 27.04 -16.96
C MET A 199 18.53 26.10 -17.21
N PRO A 200 19.78 26.56 -17.17
CA PRO A 200 20.94 25.69 -17.28
C PRO A 200 20.93 24.62 -16.20
N GLU A 201 21.38 23.41 -16.55
CA GLU A 201 21.53 22.36 -15.55
C GLU A 201 22.54 22.82 -14.47
N PRO A 202 22.19 22.67 -13.16
CA PRO A 202 23.07 23.03 -12.08
C PRO A 202 24.37 22.25 -12.15
N LYS A 203 25.50 22.96 -12.00
CA LYS A 203 26.83 22.35 -11.98
C LYS A 203 27.29 22.23 -10.54
N GLN A 204 27.79 21.08 -10.15
CA GLN A 204 28.43 20.89 -8.88
C GLN A 204 29.82 21.55 -8.90
N PHE A 205 30.04 22.50 -8.02
CA PHE A 205 31.37 23.16 -7.88
C PHE A 205 32.23 22.36 -6.89
N VAL A 206 33.45 21.95 -7.33
CA VAL A 206 34.28 20.98 -6.59
C VAL A 206 34.76 21.51 -5.21
N HIS A 207 34.72 22.79 -4.99
CA HIS A 207 35.25 23.40 -3.77
C HIS A 207 34.29 24.33 -3.00
N GLU A 208 33.09 24.54 -3.48
CA GLU A 208 32.10 25.40 -2.83
C GLU A 208 31.09 24.59 -2.01
N ASN A 209 31.17 24.84 -0.69
CA ASN A 209 30.06 24.62 0.27
C ASN A 209 29.33 23.31 0.23
N HIS A 210 30.02 22.16 0.24
CA HIS A 210 29.44 20.89 0.62
C HIS A 210 29.16 20.78 2.14
N LEU A 211 29.28 21.93 2.84
CA LEU A 211 28.94 21.97 4.25
C LEU A 211 27.44 21.83 4.44
N ARG A 212 27.04 20.73 5.02
CA ARG A 212 25.64 20.46 5.38
C ARG A 212 25.32 21.20 6.68
N VAL A 213 24.39 22.13 6.62
CA VAL A 213 23.98 22.93 7.79
C VAL A 213 22.53 22.57 8.16
N ARG A 214 22.33 22.13 9.39
CA ARG A 214 21.01 21.90 9.97
C ARG A 214 20.90 22.64 11.29
N LEU A 215 19.86 23.49 11.40
CA LEU A 215 19.61 24.29 12.59
C LEU A 215 18.23 23.99 13.15
N THR A 216 18.16 23.83 14.47
CA THR A 216 16.86 23.71 15.14
C THR A 216 16.23 25.10 15.25
N LYS A 217 14.90 25.15 15.10
CA LYS A 217 14.09 26.36 15.30
C LYS A 217 13.21 26.17 16.54
N PRO A 218 13.18 27.17 17.47
CA PRO A 218 12.31 27.08 18.64
C PRO A 218 10.84 26.84 18.25
N GLY A 219 10.16 25.94 18.95
CA GLY A 219 8.74 25.61 18.71
C GLY A 219 8.51 24.62 17.54
N ASN A 220 9.53 24.31 16.75
CA ASN A 220 9.42 23.34 15.65
C ASN A 220 10.01 22.00 16.07
N THR A 221 9.17 21.00 16.30
CA THR A 221 9.57 19.63 16.65
C THR A 221 9.14 18.67 15.58
N SER A 222 10.06 17.84 15.06
CA SER A 222 9.72 16.71 14.21
C SER A 222 9.66 15.44 15.05
N LEU A 223 8.55 14.73 14.98
CA LEU A 223 8.38 13.43 15.66
C LEU A 223 8.88 12.24 14.83
N ARG A 224 9.40 12.48 13.62
CA ARG A 224 9.91 11.41 12.76
C ARG A 224 11.35 11.67 12.36
N THR A 225 12.11 10.60 12.38
CA THR A 225 13.42 10.57 11.76
C THR A 225 13.25 10.37 10.26
N VAL A 226 13.86 11.19 9.41
CA VAL A 226 13.73 11.13 7.95
C VAL A 226 15.09 10.85 7.34
N VAL A 227 15.15 9.98 6.33
CA VAL A 227 16.40 9.53 5.72
C VAL A 227 16.87 10.46 4.63
N HIS A 228 16.01 10.69 3.64
CA HIS A 228 16.37 11.44 2.45
C HIS A 228 15.88 12.88 2.55
N LEU A 229 16.82 13.78 2.74
CA LEU A 229 16.62 15.22 2.80
C LEU A 229 17.47 15.88 1.71
N LEU A 230 17.16 17.11 1.33
CA LEU A 230 18.11 17.92 0.58
C LEU A 230 19.33 18.19 1.47
N GLU A 231 20.51 18.09 0.91
CA GLU A 231 21.75 18.14 1.67
C GLU A 231 22.39 19.54 1.64
N ASP A 232 22.36 20.18 0.48
CA ASP A 232 23.01 21.45 0.21
C ASP A 232 22.28 22.27 -0.87
N SER A 233 22.80 23.43 -1.20
CA SER A 233 22.27 24.32 -2.24
C SER A 233 22.29 23.72 -3.65
N TYR A 234 23.19 22.76 -3.91
CA TYR A 234 23.22 22.05 -5.17
C TYR A 234 22.01 21.11 -5.32
N ASP A 235 21.65 20.40 -4.25
CA ASP A 235 20.44 19.58 -4.21
C ASP A 235 19.18 20.43 -4.39
N GLU A 236 19.14 21.62 -3.77
CA GLU A 236 18.02 22.55 -3.94
C GLU A 236 17.90 23.02 -5.39
N ALA A 237 19.01 23.37 -6.03
CA ALA A 237 19.05 23.78 -7.43
C ALA A 237 18.67 22.62 -8.36
N GLN A 238 19.10 21.38 -8.07
CA GLN A 238 18.71 20.21 -8.83
C GLN A 238 17.21 19.90 -8.67
N LEU A 239 16.67 20.01 -7.44
CA LEU A 239 15.24 19.83 -7.24
C LEU A 239 14.45 20.80 -8.11
N GLU A 240 14.78 22.10 -8.06
CA GLU A 240 14.14 23.12 -8.89
C GLU A 240 14.27 22.80 -10.38
N TYR A 241 15.46 22.43 -10.84
CA TYR A 241 15.73 22.09 -12.24
C TYR A 241 14.89 20.89 -12.72
N TYR A 242 14.87 19.80 -11.97
CA TYR A 242 14.18 18.57 -12.36
C TYR A 242 12.68 18.59 -12.12
N THR A 243 12.15 19.61 -11.41
CA THR A 243 10.72 19.68 -11.11
C THR A 243 10.00 20.87 -11.74
N THR A 244 10.74 21.86 -12.29
CA THR A 244 10.14 22.99 -13.00
C THR A 244 9.70 22.59 -14.40
N GLY A 245 8.40 22.58 -14.63
CA GLY A 245 7.77 22.22 -15.91
C GLY A 245 6.78 23.24 -16.42
N GLN A 246 6.33 23.07 -17.66
CA GLN A 246 5.34 23.92 -18.33
C GLN A 246 4.05 23.14 -18.54
N ILE A 247 2.93 23.60 -17.98
CA ILE A 247 1.61 23.04 -18.32
C ILE A 247 1.29 23.36 -19.76
N VAL A 248 0.82 22.37 -20.50
CA VAL A 248 0.40 22.51 -21.89
C VAL A 248 -0.92 21.80 -22.14
N ARG A 249 -1.70 22.36 -23.09
CA ARG A 249 -2.85 21.74 -23.71
C ARG A 249 -2.50 21.40 -25.15
N ILE A 250 -2.63 20.13 -25.55
CA ILE A 250 -2.28 19.60 -26.87
C ILE A 250 -3.54 19.08 -27.53
N ASN A 251 -3.79 19.48 -28.79
CA ASN A 251 -4.88 18.91 -29.59
C ASN A 251 -4.53 17.46 -29.94
N ALA A 252 -5.38 16.51 -29.55
CA ALA A 252 -5.16 15.07 -29.74
C ALA A 252 -5.12 14.65 -31.23
N GLU A 253 -5.82 15.37 -32.10
CA GLU A 253 -5.86 15.08 -33.54
C GLU A 253 -4.85 15.91 -34.35
N LYS A 254 -4.52 17.10 -33.84
CA LYS A 254 -3.59 18.04 -34.46
C LYS A 254 -2.47 18.38 -33.46
N PRO A 255 -1.50 17.51 -33.23
CA PRO A 255 -0.48 17.69 -32.17
C PRO A 255 0.41 18.93 -32.31
N LYS A 256 0.42 19.56 -33.50
CA LYS A 256 1.07 20.85 -33.72
C LYS A 256 0.32 22.03 -33.08
N GLU A 257 -0.96 21.86 -32.76
CA GLU A 257 -1.78 22.83 -32.03
C GLU A 257 -1.56 22.61 -30.53
N ILE A 258 -0.52 23.25 -30.02
CA ILE A 258 -0.13 23.22 -28.61
C ILE A 258 -0.25 24.62 -28.01
N LYS A 259 -0.77 24.72 -26.81
CA LYS A 259 -0.89 25.96 -26.06
C LYS A 259 -0.25 25.80 -24.68
N ASN A 260 0.68 26.70 -24.35
CA ASN A 260 1.21 26.83 -22.99
C ASN A 260 0.15 27.48 -22.08
N ILE A 261 0.05 26.99 -20.82
CA ILE A 261 -0.84 27.50 -19.80
C ILE A 261 0.01 27.93 -18.62
N GLY A 262 -0.15 29.18 -18.18
CA GLY A 262 0.69 29.75 -17.14
C GLY A 262 2.17 29.85 -17.52
N THR A 263 3.03 29.97 -16.51
CA THR A 263 4.50 30.06 -16.62
C THR A 263 5.15 28.80 -16.08
N PRO A 264 6.39 28.47 -16.45
CA PRO A 264 7.09 27.32 -15.85
C PRO A 264 7.16 27.42 -14.33
N ALA A 265 6.75 26.36 -13.62
CA ALA A 265 6.81 26.25 -12.17
C ALA A 265 6.88 24.77 -11.73
N MET A 266 7.00 24.53 -10.42
CA MET A 266 7.09 23.20 -9.83
C MET A 266 5.68 22.63 -9.59
N TYR A 267 5.01 22.23 -10.65
CA TYR A 267 3.64 21.73 -10.62
C TYR A 267 3.58 20.31 -10.06
N SER A 268 2.96 20.16 -8.91
CA SER A 268 2.76 18.84 -8.27
C SER A 268 1.45 18.16 -8.67
N SER A 269 0.42 18.96 -9.02
CA SER A 269 -0.87 18.43 -9.49
C SER A 269 -1.50 19.39 -10.49
N ILE A 270 -2.12 18.84 -11.51
CA ILE A 270 -2.99 19.53 -12.46
C ILE A 270 -4.25 18.69 -12.65
N ASP A 271 -5.41 19.32 -12.56
CA ASP A 271 -6.71 18.67 -12.62
C ASP A 271 -7.66 19.53 -13.46
N LEU A 272 -8.14 18.95 -14.56
CA LEU A 272 -8.98 19.66 -15.54
C LEU A 272 -10.45 19.54 -15.18
N ALA A 273 -11.17 20.64 -15.20
CA ALA A 273 -12.61 20.64 -15.06
C ALA A 273 -13.28 19.81 -16.18
N PRO A 274 -14.40 19.14 -15.91
CA PRO A 274 -15.13 18.39 -16.94
C PRO A 274 -15.54 19.22 -18.16
N ASP A 275 -15.84 20.52 -17.96
CA ASP A 275 -16.17 21.45 -19.07
C ASP A 275 -14.93 21.89 -19.91
N GLY A 276 -13.73 21.52 -19.48
CA GLY A 276 -12.47 21.85 -20.16
C GLY A 276 -12.02 23.32 -20.07
N ASN A 277 -12.71 24.16 -19.30
CA ASN A 277 -12.49 25.62 -19.24
C ASN A 277 -11.65 26.06 -18.03
N TYR A 278 -11.53 25.21 -17.01
CA TYR A 278 -10.87 25.52 -15.75
C TYR A 278 -9.90 24.44 -15.32
N LEU A 279 -8.93 24.82 -14.48
CA LEU A 279 -7.90 23.96 -13.96
C LEU A 279 -7.79 24.17 -12.45
N ARG A 280 -7.67 23.08 -11.70
CA ARG A 280 -7.11 23.13 -10.36
C ARG A 280 -5.62 22.79 -10.46
N VAL A 281 -4.77 23.72 -10.02
CA VAL A 281 -3.31 23.60 -10.10
C VAL A 281 -2.72 23.67 -8.71
N THR A 282 -1.83 22.75 -8.39
CA THR A 282 -1.05 22.81 -7.15
C THR A 282 0.43 22.95 -7.48
N THR A 283 1.04 24.00 -6.93
CA THR A 283 2.43 24.37 -7.16
C THR A 283 3.20 24.27 -5.85
N MET A 284 4.35 23.58 -5.87
CA MET A 284 5.30 23.56 -4.76
C MET A 284 6.03 24.89 -4.69
N LEU A 285 6.21 25.42 -3.46
CA LEU A 285 6.77 26.74 -3.20
C LEU A 285 8.15 26.65 -2.53
N LYS A 286 8.93 27.70 -2.70
CA LYS A 286 10.10 28.02 -1.86
C LYS A 286 9.65 28.76 -0.59
N PRO A 287 10.44 28.76 0.50
CA PRO A 287 11.79 28.19 0.60
C PRO A 287 11.77 26.66 0.73
N PHE A 288 12.87 26.02 0.33
CA PHE A 288 13.14 24.61 0.60
C PHE A 288 13.68 24.40 2.01
N SER A 289 13.82 23.13 2.43
CA SER A 289 14.32 22.79 3.76
C SER A 289 15.25 21.57 3.71
N ASN A 290 16.28 21.60 4.55
CA ASN A 290 17.25 20.52 4.73
C ASN A 290 16.96 19.67 5.97
N ILE A 291 15.81 19.87 6.63
CA ILE A 291 15.41 19.13 7.84
C ILE A 291 14.07 18.40 7.73
N VAL A 292 13.34 18.63 6.64
CA VAL A 292 12.09 17.91 6.32
C VAL A 292 12.05 17.51 4.84
N PRO A 293 11.33 16.45 4.47
CA PRO A 293 11.20 16.02 3.08
C PRO A 293 10.32 16.99 2.27
N THR A 294 10.40 16.88 0.95
CA THR A 294 9.62 17.70 -0.01
C THR A 294 8.11 17.64 0.22
N SER A 295 7.59 16.54 0.79
CA SER A 295 6.17 16.43 1.17
C SER A 295 5.72 17.44 2.23
N SER A 296 6.67 18.02 2.98
CA SER A 296 6.43 19.06 3.98
C SER A 296 6.64 20.48 3.44
N PHE A 297 7.08 20.62 2.19
CA PHE A 297 7.33 21.95 1.60
C PHE A 297 6.03 22.72 1.38
N GLY A 298 6.16 24.04 1.30
CA GLY A 298 5.05 24.92 0.98
C GLY A 298 4.40 24.56 -0.36
N ASN A 299 3.13 24.77 -0.45
CA ASN A 299 2.41 24.67 -1.73
C ASN A 299 1.22 25.62 -1.75
N VAL A 300 0.82 25.98 -2.95
CA VAL A 300 -0.42 26.71 -3.22
C VAL A 300 -1.27 25.91 -4.18
N SER A 301 -2.54 25.78 -3.84
CA SER A 301 -3.57 25.19 -4.72
C SER A 301 -4.47 26.30 -5.19
N GLU A 302 -4.61 26.43 -6.50
CA GLU A 302 -5.32 27.53 -7.15
C GLU A 302 -6.29 27.01 -8.21
N LEU A 303 -7.31 27.79 -8.47
CA LEU A 303 -8.22 27.61 -9.58
C LEU A 303 -7.87 28.58 -10.69
N TRP A 304 -7.58 28.06 -11.88
CA TRP A 304 -7.18 28.81 -13.06
C TRP A 304 -8.22 28.71 -14.17
N ASP A 305 -8.31 29.72 -15.04
CA ASP A 305 -8.93 29.53 -16.34
C ASP A 305 -8.00 28.73 -17.27
N ILE A 306 -8.53 28.26 -18.38
CA ILE A 306 -7.76 27.48 -19.37
C ILE A 306 -6.67 28.30 -20.08
N ASN A 307 -6.56 29.60 -19.84
CA ASN A 307 -5.50 30.48 -20.34
C ASN A 307 -4.39 30.66 -19.33
N GLY A 308 -4.55 30.15 -18.10
CA GLY A 308 -3.57 30.25 -17.02
C GLY A 308 -3.73 31.49 -16.13
N LYS A 309 -4.87 32.16 -16.19
CA LYS A 309 -5.21 33.23 -15.27
C LYS A 309 -5.72 32.63 -13.97
N VAL A 310 -5.11 33.00 -12.85
CA VAL A 310 -5.59 32.65 -11.50
C VAL A 310 -6.92 33.33 -11.24
N LEU A 311 -7.93 32.53 -10.88
CA LEU A 311 -9.27 33.00 -10.54
C LEU A 311 -9.46 33.05 -9.03
N SER A 312 -8.97 32.03 -8.30
CA SER A 312 -9.11 31.94 -6.85
C SER A 312 -7.99 31.11 -6.25
N GLU A 313 -7.51 31.50 -5.08
CA GLU A 313 -6.68 30.65 -4.23
C GLU A 313 -7.60 29.71 -3.44
N ILE A 314 -7.37 28.41 -3.56
CA ILE A 314 -8.12 27.39 -2.83
C ILE A 314 -7.53 27.19 -1.44
N SER A 315 -6.21 27.03 -1.39
CA SER A 315 -5.44 26.86 -0.16
C SER A 315 -3.99 27.18 -0.37
N LYS A 316 -3.36 27.73 0.64
CA LYS A 316 -1.92 27.93 0.70
C LYS A 316 -1.38 27.29 1.97
N ARG A 317 -0.35 26.50 1.82
CA ARG A 317 0.36 25.88 2.93
C ARG A 317 1.81 26.35 2.92
N GLU A 318 2.22 26.95 3.99
CA GLU A 318 3.62 27.32 4.19
C GLU A 318 4.50 26.09 4.51
N LEU A 319 5.82 26.24 4.38
CA LEU A 319 6.79 25.22 4.78
C LEU A 319 6.56 24.79 6.24
N ARG A 320 6.42 23.50 6.48
CA ARG A 320 6.24 22.93 7.83
C ARG A 320 7.48 22.14 8.24
N GLU A 321 8.29 22.72 9.10
CA GLU A 321 9.48 22.09 9.68
C GLU A 321 9.22 21.43 11.04
N GLY A 322 7.99 21.46 11.55
CA GLY A 322 7.59 20.94 12.87
C GLY A 322 6.52 19.84 12.85
N SER A 323 6.08 19.44 14.03
CA SER A 323 5.19 18.29 14.28
C SER A 323 3.83 18.33 13.57
N GLY A 324 3.35 19.47 13.14
CA GLY A 324 2.12 19.60 12.35
C GLY A 324 2.21 19.06 10.92
N GLY A 325 3.36 18.56 10.46
CA GLY A 325 3.61 18.15 9.06
C GLY A 325 3.53 16.66 8.74
N THR A 326 3.35 15.79 9.70
CA THR A 326 3.49 14.33 9.50
C THR A 326 2.17 13.60 9.34
N GLY A 327 1.23 14.09 8.57
CA GLY A 327 0.12 13.28 8.02
C GLY A 327 -0.56 12.21 8.90
N GLN A 328 -0.29 12.20 10.20
CA GLN A 328 -1.07 11.41 11.13
C GLN A 328 -2.29 12.23 11.53
N ARG A 329 -3.40 11.89 10.94
CA ARG A 329 -4.72 12.22 11.48
C ARG A 329 -4.70 11.82 12.95
N PRO A 330 -5.11 12.67 13.90
CA PRO A 330 -5.34 12.22 15.26
C PRO A 330 -6.25 10.99 15.20
N THR A 331 -5.80 9.88 15.76
CA THR A 331 -6.59 8.63 15.79
C THR A 331 -7.73 8.70 16.80
N ASN A 332 -7.86 9.81 17.47
CA ASN A 332 -8.93 10.09 18.41
C ASN A 332 -9.80 11.25 17.87
N PRO A 333 -11.09 11.02 17.57
CA PRO A 333 -12.02 12.09 17.18
C PRO A 333 -12.19 13.17 18.25
N ASP A 334 -11.81 12.87 19.50
CA ASP A 334 -11.92 13.74 20.67
C ASP A 334 -10.60 14.48 21.00
N ASP A 335 -9.52 14.28 20.25
CA ASP A 335 -8.28 15.03 20.41
C ASP A 335 -8.39 16.38 19.69
N ASP A 336 -9.12 17.26 20.33
CA ASP A 336 -9.14 18.69 20.04
C ASP A 336 -7.79 19.31 20.46
N SER A 337 -6.72 19.01 19.72
CA SER A 337 -5.46 19.76 19.89
C SER A 337 -5.73 21.25 19.71
N GLN A 338 -5.10 22.07 20.52
CA GLN A 338 -5.34 23.51 20.57
C GLN A 338 -5.19 24.21 19.21
N ASP A 339 -4.48 23.59 18.26
CA ASP A 339 -4.29 24.10 16.90
C ASP A 339 -5.51 23.93 15.99
N ALA A 340 -6.40 22.96 16.26
CA ALA A 340 -7.61 22.77 15.48
C ALA A 340 -8.71 23.80 15.78
N ALA A 341 -8.67 24.43 16.95
CA ALA A 341 -9.66 25.40 17.40
C ALA A 341 -9.52 26.79 16.77
N GLN A 342 -8.35 27.09 16.15
CA GLN A 342 -8.07 28.41 15.53
C GLN A 342 -7.95 28.33 14.00
N ALA A 343 -8.05 27.13 13.39
CA ALA A 343 -8.00 27.01 11.94
C ALA A 343 -9.28 27.61 11.32
N GLU A 344 -9.12 28.46 10.34
CA GLU A 344 -10.25 28.94 9.52
C GLU A 344 -11.03 27.75 8.94
N PRO A 345 -12.36 27.91 8.72
CA PRO A 345 -13.18 26.85 8.13
C PRO A 345 -12.61 26.39 6.79
N GLN A 346 -12.17 25.14 6.71
CA GLN A 346 -11.56 24.59 5.49
C GLN A 346 -12.64 24.03 4.54
N LYS A 347 -12.47 24.27 3.24
CA LYS A 347 -13.26 23.63 2.18
C LYS A 347 -12.90 22.14 2.14
N ARG A 348 -13.75 21.28 2.71
CA ARG A 348 -13.57 19.81 2.72
C ARG A 348 -14.16 19.20 1.47
N SER A 349 -13.54 18.11 0.96
CA SER A 349 -14.00 17.34 -0.20
C SER A 349 -14.25 18.19 -1.44
N LEU A 350 -13.37 19.20 -1.67
CA LEU A 350 -13.47 20.05 -2.84
C LEU A 350 -13.21 19.22 -4.11
N ARG A 351 -14.20 19.20 -5.01
CA ARG A 351 -14.15 18.45 -6.27
C ARG A 351 -14.97 19.12 -7.37
N TRP A 352 -14.66 18.75 -8.60
CA TRP A 352 -15.52 19.10 -9.73
C TRP A 352 -16.89 18.43 -9.59
N ARG A 353 -17.91 19.09 -10.03
CA ARG A 353 -19.25 18.50 -10.08
C ARG A 353 -19.36 17.60 -11.32
N PRO A 354 -20.02 16.44 -11.20
CA PRO A 354 -20.21 15.53 -12.33
C PRO A 354 -20.94 16.13 -13.54
N ASP A 355 -21.80 17.11 -13.32
CA ASP A 355 -22.52 17.84 -14.37
C ASP A 355 -21.66 18.90 -15.09
N GLY A 356 -20.38 19.05 -14.72
CA GLY A 356 -19.48 20.02 -15.30
C GLY A 356 -19.75 21.48 -14.91
N VAL A 357 -20.75 21.75 -14.07
CA VAL A 357 -21.16 23.10 -13.71
C VAL A 357 -20.48 23.55 -12.42
N GLY A 358 -19.15 23.75 -12.47
CA GLY A 358 -18.39 24.26 -11.34
C GLY A 358 -17.90 23.18 -10.36
N MET A 359 -17.69 23.59 -9.13
CA MET A 359 -17.18 22.76 -8.05
C MET A 359 -18.19 22.57 -6.91
N SER A 360 -17.92 21.60 -6.05
CA SER A 360 -18.62 21.49 -4.77
C SER A 360 -17.63 21.23 -3.63
N TYR A 361 -18.01 21.65 -2.43
CA TYR A 361 -17.26 21.39 -1.20
C TYR A 361 -18.18 21.39 0.01
N MET A 362 -17.69 20.89 1.12
CA MET A 362 -18.34 20.98 2.42
C MET A 362 -17.58 21.94 3.33
N MET A 363 -18.29 22.67 4.16
CA MET A 363 -17.69 23.56 5.15
C MET A 363 -18.55 23.59 6.40
N ARG A 364 -17.93 23.46 7.55
CA ARG A 364 -18.60 23.49 8.85
C ARG A 364 -18.36 24.83 9.52
N ASP A 365 -19.36 25.34 10.23
CA ASP A 365 -19.21 26.55 11.04
C ASP A 365 -18.02 26.43 11.98
N PRO A 366 -17.25 27.52 12.22
CA PRO A 366 -16.10 27.51 13.11
C PRO A 366 -16.50 27.08 14.52
N ALA A 367 -15.56 26.45 15.24
CA ALA A 367 -15.77 26.13 16.65
C ALA A 367 -15.89 27.42 17.46
N PRO A 368 -16.81 27.48 18.43
CA PRO A 368 -16.85 28.63 19.33
C PRO A 368 -15.53 28.73 20.08
N PRO A 369 -15.00 29.96 20.32
CA PRO A 369 -13.77 30.16 21.05
C PRO A 369 -13.87 29.50 22.43
N ARG A 370 -12.91 28.66 22.77
CA ARG A 370 -12.82 28.08 24.11
C ARG A 370 -12.60 29.22 25.11
N ARG A 371 -13.43 29.29 26.16
CA ARG A 371 -13.12 30.18 27.29
C ARG A 371 -11.80 29.68 27.91
N PRO A 372 -10.88 30.60 28.27
CA PRO A 372 -9.70 30.21 29.01
C PRO A 372 -10.10 29.39 30.24
N ALA A 373 -9.43 28.26 30.45
CA ALA A 373 -9.62 27.49 31.67
C ALA A 373 -9.21 28.40 32.85
N ASP A 374 -10.15 28.66 33.74
CA ASP A 374 -9.89 29.43 34.95
C ASP A 374 -8.90 28.61 35.82
N SER A 375 -7.66 29.02 35.84
CA SER A 375 -6.56 28.32 36.53
C SER A 375 -6.68 28.33 38.07
N THR A 376 -7.76 28.94 38.58
CA THR A 376 -8.04 29.06 40.02
C THR A 376 -9.13 28.14 40.54
N ALA A 377 -9.75 27.32 39.69
CA ALA A 377 -10.78 26.37 40.13
C ALA A 377 -10.16 25.13 40.78
N ALA A 378 -10.45 24.91 42.05
CA ALA A 378 -10.13 23.70 42.77
C ALA A 378 -10.68 22.43 42.09
N PRO A 379 -10.05 21.25 42.22
CA PRO A 379 -10.53 20.01 41.61
C PRO A 379 -11.97 19.73 42.09
N ALA A 380 -12.94 19.88 41.20
CA ALA A 380 -14.33 19.66 41.47
C ALA A 380 -14.65 18.19 41.34
N ASP A 381 -15.36 17.65 42.37
CA ASP A 381 -16.03 16.36 42.38
C ASP A 381 -16.78 16.07 41.07
N THR A 382 -16.66 14.84 40.59
CA THR A 382 -17.18 14.38 39.30
C THR A 382 -18.69 14.19 39.21
N ALA A 383 -19.44 14.64 40.20
CA ALA A 383 -20.91 14.54 40.24
C ALA A 383 -21.52 15.94 40.22
N GLY A 384 -21.83 16.46 39.01
CA GLY A 384 -22.70 17.64 38.90
C GLY A 384 -22.39 18.69 37.86
N ARG A 385 -21.55 18.47 36.87
CA ARG A 385 -21.44 19.42 35.76
C ARG A 385 -22.67 19.34 34.87
N ALA A 386 -23.55 20.33 34.96
CA ALA A 386 -24.58 20.56 33.98
C ALA A 386 -23.93 20.64 32.58
N ARG A 387 -24.32 19.77 31.65
CA ARG A 387 -23.89 19.81 30.24
C ARG A 387 -24.19 21.20 29.74
N GLN A 388 -23.17 22.02 29.45
CA GLN A 388 -23.37 23.28 28.77
C GLN A 388 -24.08 23.02 27.43
N PRO A 389 -25.01 23.91 27.01
CA PRO A 389 -25.63 23.78 25.70
C PRO A 389 -24.56 23.76 24.64
N GLN A 390 -24.46 22.65 23.92
CA GLN A 390 -23.55 22.60 22.74
C GLN A 390 -24.02 23.66 21.75
N VAL A 391 -23.16 24.59 21.40
CA VAL A 391 -23.42 25.54 20.32
C VAL A 391 -23.67 24.74 19.05
N ARG A 392 -24.85 24.88 18.45
CA ARG A 392 -25.18 24.19 17.19
C ARG A 392 -24.25 24.71 16.09
N ARG A 393 -23.53 23.83 15.46
CA ARG A 393 -22.63 24.13 14.33
C ARG A 393 -23.25 23.52 13.08
N MET A 394 -23.59 24.37 12.13
CA MET A 394 -24.06 23.87 10.83
C MET A 394 -22.93 23.38 9.99
N ASP A 395 -23.18 22.29 9.29
CA ASP A 395 -22.30 21.76 8.24
C ASP A 395 -23.04 21.90 6.91
N ARG A 396 -22.40 22.50 5.91
CA ARG A 396 -23.03 22.90 4.67
C ARG A 396 -22.36 22.32 3.47
N VAL A 397 -23.15 22.00 2.46
CA VAL A 397 -22.70 21.65 1.10
C VAL A 397 -22.85 22.87 0.23
N TYR A 398 -21.75 23.26 -0.41
CA TYR A 398 -21.69 24.38 -1.32
C TYR A 398 -21.56 23.93 -2.76
N GLN A 399 -22.24 24.60 -3.65
CA GLN A 399 -21.96 24.65 -5.08
C GLN A 399 -21.16 25.93 -5.36
N TRP A 400 -20.00 25.82 -5.95
CA TRP A 400 -19.13 26.94 -6.26
C TRP A 400 -19.02 27.09 -7.77
N LEU A 401 -19.55 28.17 -8.30
CA LEU A 401 -19.75 28.40 -9.72
C LEU A 401 -18.72 29.39 -10.30
N PRO A 402 -18.45 29.36 -11.61
CA PRO A 402 -17.69 30.41 -12.27
C PRO A 402 -18.34 31.80 -12.04
N PRO A 403 -17.51 32.85 -11.85
CA PRO A 403 -16.08 32.95 -11.94
C PRO A 403 -15.30 32.56 -10.68
N TYR A 404 -15.91 31.85 -9.73
CA TYR A 404 -15.29 31.29 -8.52
C TYR A 404 -14.80 32.31 -7.49
N GLY A 405 -15.43 33.46 -7.41
CA GLY A 405 -15.26 34.41 -6.31
C GLY A 405 -15.91 33.90 -5.02
N GLU A 406 -15.69 34.60 -3.92
CA GLU A 406 -16.27 34.26 -2.61
C GLU A 406 -17.80 34.23 -2.63
N ASN A 407 -18.43 35.16 -3.36
CA ASN A 407 -19.86 35.26 -3.47
C ASN A 407 -20.52 34.31 -4.46
N ASP A 408 -19.72 33.56 -5.21
CA ASP A 408 -20.22 32.61 -6.22
C ASP A 408 -20.47 31.21 -5.64
N ALA A 409 -20.23 31.04 -4.33
CA ALA A 409 -20.52 29.82 -3.60
C ALA A 409 -21.94 29.90 -2.99
N LYS A 410 -22.80 28.94 -3.35
CA LYS A 410 -24.18 28.85 -2.87
C LYS A 410 -24.38 27.61 -2.01
N VAL A 411 -25.03 27.72 -0.87
CA VAL A 411 -25.46 26.59 -0.06
C VAL A 411 -26.56 25.84 -0.81
N ILE A 412 -26.40 24.56 -1.01
CA ILE A 412 -27.39 23.67 -1.64
C ILE A 412 -27.96 22.65 -0.66
N TYR A 413 -27.32 22.46 0.49
CA TYR A 413 -27.82 21.63 1.58
C TYR A 413 -27.10 22.02 2.89
N GLU A 414 -27.80 21.89 4.01
CA GLU A 414 -27.25 22.15 5.34
C GLU A 414 -27.79 21.15 6.39
N SER A 415 -26.95 20.86 7.38
CA SER A 415 -27.26 19.95 8.48
C SER A 415 -26.66 20.40 9.80
N GLU A 416 -27.36 20.16 10.91
CA GLU A 416 -26.81 20.29 12.27
C GLU A 416 -25.84 19.15 12.59
N THR A 417 -25.97 18.00 11.91
CA THR A 417 -25.09 16.85 12.05
C THR A 417 -23.90 16.98 11.10
N GLN A 418 -22.72 16.54 11.54
CA GLN A 418 -21.53 16.54 10.68
C GLN A 418 -21.75 15.65 9.46
N ILE A 419 -21.53 16.23 8.29
CA ILE A 419 -21.52 15.52 7.01
C ILE A 419 -20.15 14.88 6.85
N SER A 420 -20.09 13.54 6.90
CA SER A 420 -18.87 12.77 6.73
C SER A 420 -18.66 12.29 5.29
N GLY A 421 -19.69 12.31 4.46
CA GLY A 421 -19.62 11.92 3.03
C GLY A 421 -20.65 12.64 2.17
N LEU A 422 -20.26 12.98 0.95
CA LEU A 422 -21.08 13.58 -0.08
C LEU A 422 -20.77 12.94 -1.42
N ASP A 423 -21.78 12.42 -2.08
CA ASP A 423 -21.74 11.94 -3.45
C ASP A 423 -22.94 12.48 -4.25
N TYR A 424 -22.90 12.32 -5.58
CA TYR A 424 -23.88 12.89 -6.49
C TYR A 424 -24.45 11.82 -7.44
N SER A 425 -25.68 12.07 -7.94
CA SER A 425 -26.12 11.50 -9.22
C SER A 425 -25.37 12.17 -10.37
N ALA A 426 -25.36 11.55 -11.56
CA ALA A 426 -24.66 12.08 -12.75
C ALA A 426 -25.12 13.49 -13.13
N ASP A 427 -26.41 13.75 -13.03
CA ASP A 427 -27.05 15.05 -13.29
C ASP A 427 -27.00 16.02 -12.09
N CYS A 428 -26.35 15.65 -11.00
CA CYS A 428 -26.26 16.38 -9.75
C CYS A 428 -27.61 16.81 -9.14
N GLN A 429 -28.72 16.19 -9.53
CA GLN A 429 -30.04 16.48 -8.98
C GLN A 429 -30.31 15.76 -7.67
N ILE A 430 -29.54 14.71 -7.35
CA ILE A 430 -29.65 13.94 -6.12
C ILE A 430 -28.31 14.01 -5.40
N LEU A 431 -28.32 14.44 -4.14
CA LEU A 431 -27.20 14.35 -3.21
C LEU A 431 -27.33 13.06 -2.42
N PHE A 432 -26.23 12.33 -2.27
CA PHE A 432 -26.12 11.21 -1.36
C PHE A 432 -25.26 11.64 -0.19
N ILE A 433 -25.88 11.75 0.98
CA ILE A 433 -25.25 12.34 2.17
C ILE A 433 -25.04 11.26 3.21
N THR A 434 -23.86 11.27 3.81
CA THR A 434 -23.56 10.47 4.99
C THR A 434 -23.40 11.40 6.19
N GLU A 435 -24.23 11.25 7.18
CA GLU A 435 -24.13 11.91 8.49
C GLU A 435 -23.59 10.90 9.51
N SER A 436 -22.66 11.34 10.35
CA SER A 436 -22.08 10.52 11.41
C SER A 436 -22.22 11.26 12.74
N ALA A 437 -22.95 10.66 13.68
CA ALA A 437 -23.12 11.21 15.01
C ALA A 437 -23.36 10.10 16.04
N SER A 438 -22.77 10.24 17.23
CA SER A 438 -23.01 9.35 18.38
C SER A 438 -22.87 7.84 18.05
N GLY A 439 -21.87 7.49 17.22
CA GLY A 439 -21.61 6.11 16.80
C GLY A 439 -22.67 5.56 15.83
N GLN A 440 -23.48 6.40 15.21
CA GLN A 440 -24.41 6.03 14.15
C GLN A 440 -23.95 6.61 12.80
N SER A 441 -24.09 5.81 11.75
CA SER A 441 -23.97 6.25 10.36
C SER A 441 -25.36 6.27 9.74
N HIS A 442 -25.72 7.39 9.14
CA HIS A 442 -26.99 7.58 8.44
C HIS A 442 -26.71 8.02 7.01
N VAL A 443 -27.07 7.21 6.04
CA VAL A 443 -26.95 7.50 4.61
C VAL A 443 -28.32 7.68 4.01
N PHE A 444 -28.52 8.78 3.31
CA PHE A 444 -29.79 9.15 2.71
C PHE A 444 -29.59 9.95 1.41
N ALA A 445 -30.61 9.94 0.59
CA ALA A 445 -30.70 10.76 -0.60
C ALA A 445 -31.50 12.05 -0.32
N VAL A 446 -31.05 13.15 -0.94
CA VAL A 446 -31.75 14.44 -0.96
C VAL A 446 -31.95 14.87 -2.41
N PHE A 447 -33.18 15.03 -2.84
CA PHE A 447 -33.46 15.57 -4.16
C PHE A 447 -33.43 17.11 -4.08
N LEU A 448 -32.68 17.76 -4.96
CA LEU A 448 -32.52 19.23 -4.90
C LEU A 448 -33.83 20.03 -5.15
N ASN A 449 -34.84 19.39 -5.76
CA ASN A 449 -36.19 19.97 -5.86
C ASN A 449 -37.06 19.78 -4.61
N GLU A 450 -36.59 18.94 -3.65
CA GLU A 450 -37.27 18.69 -2.36
C GLU A 450 -36.20 18.63 -1.23
N PRO A 451 -35.42 19.73 -1.01
CA PRO A 451 -34.19 19.66 -0.20
C PRO A 451 -34.46 19.39 1.30
N ASP A 452 -35.67 19.61 1.76
CA ASP A 452 -36.06 19.36 3.15
C ASP A 452 -36.39 17.88 3.44
N LYS A 453 -36.51 17.05 2.40
CA LYS A 453 -36.83 15.62 2.54
C LYS A 453 -35.60 14.75 2.48
N LYS A 454 -35.37 13.97 3.54
CA LYS A 454 -34.32 12.94 3.64
C LYS A 454 -34.93 11.57 3.33
N TYR A 455 -34.49 10.95 2.23
CA TYR A 455 -34.91 9.60 1.89
C TYR A 455 -33.81 8.62 2.39
N THR A 456 -34.08 7.95 3.51
CA THR A 456 -33.13 7.08 4.18
C THR A 456 -32.83 5.83 3.34
N ILE A 457 -31.57 5.64 2.97
CA ILE A 457 -31.08 4.43 2.33
C ILE A 457 -30.75 3.39 3.39
N TYR A 458 -29.99 3.81 4.41
CA TYR A 458 -29.75 3.01 5.61
C TYR A 458 -29.34 3.87 6.81
N LYS A 459 -29.55 3.30 7.99
CA LYS A 459 -29.05 3.83 9.25
C LYS A 459 -28.66 2.67 10.14
N TYR A 460 -27.44 2.68 10.69
CA TYR A 460 -26.96 1.61 11.56
C TYR A 460 -25.96 2.15 12.60
N ARG A 461 -25.73 1.39 13.67
CA ARG A 461 -24.66 1.65 14.64
C ARG A 461 -23.33 1.15 14.10
N THR A 462 -22.32 2.01 14.02
CA THR A 462 -20.99 1.63 13.49
C THR A 462 -20.27 0.58 14.36
N ALA A 463 -20.64 0.51 15.64
CA ALA A 463 -20.16 -0.55 16.54
C ALA A 463 -20.84 -1.91 16.28
N ASP A 464 -21.98 -1.93 15.60
CA ASP A 464 -22.68 -3.16 15.23
C ASP A 464 -22.20 -3.66 13.87
N PHE A 465 -21.11 -4.33 13.93
CA PHE A 465 -20.39 -4.85 12.79
C PHE A 465 -21.23 -5.86 11.95
N TYR A 466 -22.12 -6.63 12.59
CA TYR A 466 -22.95 -7.62 11.90
C TYR A 466 -24.10 -7.01 11.11
N GLU A 467 -24.55 -5.84 11.50
CA GLU A 467 -25.65 -5.11 10.85
C GLU A 467 -25.16 -4.11 9.77
N ASN A 468 -23.88 -4.18 9.40
CA ASN A 468 -23.30 -3.29 8.39
C ASN A 468 -23.98 -3.51 7.02
N PRO A 469 -24.73 -2.52 6.50
CA PRO A 469 -25.48 -2.68 5.26
C PRO A 469 -24.61 -2.59 4.00
N GLY A 470 -23.31 -2.37 4.14
CA GLY A 470 -22.39 -2.09 3.05
C GLY A 470 -22.34 -0.61 2.68
N SER A 471 -21.80 -0.34 1.49
CA SER A 471 -21.57 1.01 0.96
C SER A 471 -22.25 1.20 -0.38
N LEU A 472 -22.67 2.42 -0.68
CA LEU A 472 -23.21 2.78 -1.99
C LEU A 472 -22.22 2.47 -3.12
N MET A 473 -22.69 1.76 -4.13
CA MET A 473 -21.92 1.50 -5.33
C MET A 473 -21.86 2.75 -6.22
N SER A 474 -20.69 2.96 -6.80
CA SER A 474 -20.43 4.10 -7.67
C SER A 474 -19.90 3.64 -9.01
N ARG A 475 -19.97 4.52 -10.01
CA ARG A 475 -19.35 4.38 -11.32
C ARG A 475 -18.66 5.67 -11.73
N THR A 476 -17.79 5.58 -12.72
CA THR A 476 -17.29 6.75 -13.42
C THR A 476 -18.33 7.20 -14.43
N GLU A 477 -18.66 8.48 -14.41
CA GLU A 477 -19.55 9.07 -15.43
C GLU A 477 -18.80 9.26 -16.75
N GLU A 478 -19.42 8.84 -17.84
CA GLU A 478 -18.77 8.78 -19.16
C GLU A 478 -18.43 10.18 -19.70
N GLU A 479 -19.31 11.14 -19.50
CA GLU A 479 -19.14 12.50 -20.02
C GLU A 479 -18.15 13.34 -19.23
N SER A 480 -18.17 13.23 -17.90
CA SER A 480 -17.33 14.08 -17.02
C SER A 480 -16.05 13.39 -16.55
N GLY A 481 -15.99 12.07 -16.57
CA GLY A 481 -14.94 11.29 -15.93
C GLY A 481 -15.03 11.27 -14.38
N GLU A 482 -16.05 11.91 -13.81
CA GLU A 482 -16.23 12.03 -12.37
C GLU A 482 -16.93 10.81 -11.76
N ARG A 483 -16.66 10.56 -10.49
CA ARG A 483 -17.31 9.49 -9.74
C ARG A 483 -18.72 9.90 -9.33
N VAL A 484 -19.70 9.06 -9.67
CA VAL A 484 -21.11 9.24 -9.32
C VAL A 484 -21.69 7.97 -8.67
N ILE A 485 -22.76 8.12 -7.88
CA ILE A 485 -23.48 6.96 -7.39
C ILE A 485 -24.21 6.26 -8.54
N MET A 486 -24.11 4.95 -8.56
CA MET A 486 -24.75 4.10 -9.55
C MET A 486 -26.26 4.03 -9.26
N LEU A 487 -27.04 4.61 -10.16
CA LEU A 487 -28.50 4.54 -10.18
C LEU A 487 -28.96 3.55 -11.26
N SER A 488 -30.10 2.90 -11.03
CA SER A 488 -30.82 2.18 -12.07
C SER A 488 -31.22 3.09 -13.24
N SER A 489 -31.51 2.52 -14.41
CA SER A 489 -31.92 3.29 -15.60
C SER A 489 -33.15 4.18 -15.37
N ASP A 490 -34.08 3.72 -14.53
CA ASP A 490 -35.28 4.48 -14.12
C ASP A 490 -35.06 5.43 -12.94
N LYS A 491 -33.80 5.53 -12.43
CA LYS A 491 -33.36 6.35 -11.29
C LYS A 491 -34.09 6.07 -9.96
N LYS A 492 -34.79 4.94 -9.82
CA LYS A 492 -35.51 4.57 -8.58
C LYS A 492 -34.64 3.85 -7.56
N TYR A 493 -33.58 3.19 -8.00
CA TYR A 493 -32.78 2.31 -7.18
C TYR A 493 -31.33 2.72 -7.12
N VAL A 494 -30.71 2.46 -5.97
CA VAL A 494 -29.26 2.43 -5.76
C VAL A 494 -28.83 1.03 -5.36
N TYR A 495 -27.54 0.79 -5.34
CA TYR A 495 -26.97 -0.51 -5.00
C TYR A 495 -26.00 -0.38 -3.83
N LEU A 496 -26.06 -1.32 -2.90
CA LEU A 496 -25.15 -1.46 -1.77
C LEU A 496 -24.28 -2.68 -1.96
N SER A 497 -22.97 -2.53 -1.89
CA SER A 497 -22.03 -3.64 -1.81
C SER A 497 -21.52 -3.78 -0.38
N GLY A 498 -21.65 -4.96 0.20
CA GLY A 498 -21.29 -5.23 1.58
C GLY A 498 -20.78 -6.65 1.78
N THR A 499 -20.52 -6.99 3.04
CA THR A 499 -20.14 -8.34 3.47
C THR A 499 -20.98 -8.71 4.68
N LYS A 500 -21.66 -9.84 4.59
CA LYS A 500 -22.41 -10.44 5.69
C LYS A 500 -21.41 -11.24 6.53
N TYR A 501 -21.33 -10.93 7.80
CA TYR A 501 -20.50 -11.62 8.77
C TYR A 501 -21.35 -12.55 9.62
N ASP A 502 -20.74 -13.66 10.07
CA ASP A 502 -21.40 -14.64 10.93
C ASP A 502 -20.83 -14.58 12.36
N LYS A 503 -21.67 -14.84 13.35
CA LYS A 503 -21.22 -14.94 14.75
C LYS A 503 -20.32 -16.15 14.97
N GLU A 504 -20.59 -17.24 14.27
CA GLU A 504 -19.74 -18.44 14.23
C GLU A 504 -18.62 -18.29 13.17
N TRP A 505 -17.91 -17.17 13.23
CA TRP A 505 -16.89 -16.77 12.26
C TRP A 505 -15.71 -17.75 12.12
N LYS A 506 -15.53 -18.62 13.09
CA LYS A 506 -14.50 -19.67 13.04
C LYS A 506 -14.83 -20.74 12.01
N GLU A 507 -16.11 -20.97 11.74
CA GLU A 507 -16.65 -22.01 10.85
C GLU A 507 -17.24 -21.44 9.57
N ASN A 508 -17.85 -20.26 9.66
CA ASN A 508 -18.56 -19.63 8.55
C ASN A 508 -17.76 -18.47 7.96
N ALA A 509 -17.44 -18.56 6.68
CA ALA A 509 -16.75 -17.50 5.97
C ALA A 509 -17.64 -16.26 5.79
N PRO A 510 -17.07 -15.03 5.85
CA PRO A 510 -17.78 -13.82 5.44
C PRO A 510 -18.30 -13.93 4.01
N GLN A 511 -19.55 -13.51 3.77
CA GLN A 511 -20.21 -13.59 2.47
C GLN A 511 -20.41 -12.20 1.86
N PRO A 512 -19.62 -11.79 0.85
CA PRO A 512 -19.89 -10.60 0.06
C PRO A 512 -21.26 -10.63 -0.58
N PHE A 513 -21.90 -9.47 -0.63
CA PHE A 513 -23.24 -9.34 -1.23
C PHE A 513 -23.43 -8.03 -1.97
N VAL A 514 -24.47 -7.96 -2.79
CA VAL A 514 -25.01 -6.73 -3.36
C VAL A 514 -26.53 -6.69 -3.16
N ASP A 515 -27.01 -5.60 -2.58
CA ASP A 515 -28.42 -5.29 -2.42
C ASP A 515 -28.82 -4.11 -3.32
N ARG A 516 -30.00 -4.21 -3.93
CA ARG A 516 -30.69 -3.09 -4.58
C ARG A 516 -31.62 -2.45 -3.56
N VAL A 517 -31.59 -1.12 -3.48
CA VAL A 517 -32.40 -0.34 -2.52
C VAL A 517 -33.24 0.66 -3.26
N GLU A 518 -34.55 0.69 -3.00
CA GLU A 518 -35.45 1.69 -3.53
C GLU A 518 -35.23 3.02 -2.81
N LEU A 519 -34.94 4.10 -3.55
CA LEU A 519 -34.55 5.40 -2.99
C LEU A 519 -35.58 6.02 -2.06
N LYS A 520 -36.87 5.91 -2.40
CA LYS A 520 -37.94 6.60 -1.65
C LYS A 520 -38.44 5.82 -0.43
N THR A 521 -38.37 4.48 -0.49
CA THR A 521 -38.90 3.61 0.58
C THR A 521 -37.81 3.01 1.45
N GLY A 522 -36.58 2.89 0.93
CA GLY A 522 -35.48 2.16 1.58
C GLY A 522 -35.65 0.64 1.52
N GLU A 523 -36.61 0.11 0.75
CA GLU A 523 -36.85 -1.32 0.58
C GLU A 523 -35.66 -1.99 -0.13
N LYS A 524 -35.18 -3.11 0.43
CA LYS A 524 -33.99 -3.83 -0.04
C LYS A 524 -34.36 -5.14 -0.71
N THR A 525 -33.66 -5.44 -1.81
CA THR A 525 -33.70 -6.73 -2.52
C THR A 525 -32.29 -7.24 -2.71
N ARG A 526 -31.96 -8.46 -2.23
CA ARG A 526 -30.68 -9.12 -2.46
C ARG A 526 -30.56 -9.52 -3.92
N LEU A 527 -29.53 -9.03 -4.64
CA LEU A 527 -29.23 -9.40 -6.04
C LEU A 527 -28.11 -10.42 -6.16
N PHE A 528 -27.14 -10.35 -5.26
CA PHE A 528 -25.99 -11.24 -5.23
C PHE A 528 -25.59 -11.55 -3.79
N GLU A 529 -25.19 -12.79 -3.53
CA GLU A 529 -24.51 -13.19 -2.29
C GLU A 529 -23.49 -14.29 -2.63
N SER A 530 -22.30 -14.22 -2.06
CA SER A 530 -21.28 -15.26 -2.19
C SER A 530 -21.78 -16.58 -1.63
N SER A 531 -21.44 -17.68 -2.30
CA SER A 531 -21.75 -19.01 -1.77
C SER A 531 -20.92 -19.31 -0.51
N ALA A 532 -21.39 -20.26 0.31
CA ALA A 532 -20.67 -20.64 1.53
C ALA A 532 -19.31 -21.33 1.25
N ASN A 533 -19.14 -21.94 0.08
CA ASN A 533 -17.96 -22.75 -0.27
C ASN A 533 -16.87 -21.98 -1.04
N PHE A 534 -17.20 -20.79 -1.52
CA PHE A 534 -16.29 -19.96 -2.30
C PHE A 534 -16.22 -18.56 -1.72
N PHE A 535 -15.15 -17.87 -2.01
CA PHE A 535 -15.07 -16.44 -1.84
C PHE A 535 -15.36 -15.77 -3.19
N GLU A 536 -16.59 -15.28 -3.35
CA GLU A 536 -17.06 -14.64 -4.57
C GLU A 536 -17.29 -13.15 -4.32
N ARG A 537 -16.94 -12.33 -5.31
CA ARG A 537 -17.14 -10.86 -5.26
C ARG A 537 -17.57 -10.36 -6.63
N VAL A 538 -18.49 -9.40 -6.65
CA VAL A 538 -18.76 -8.64 -7.87
C VAL A 538 -17.58 -7.71 -8.12
N SER A 539 -16.83 -7.98 -9.18
CA SER A 539 -15.63 -7.21 -9.56
C SER A 539 -15.99 -6.05 -10.50
N VAL A 540 -16.94 -6.26 -11.41
CA VAL A 540 -17.37 -5.24 -12.37
C VAL A 540 -18.86 -5.37 -12.60
N VAL A 541 -19.55 -4.23 -12.69
CA VAL A 541 -20.95 -4.14 -13.13
C VAL A 541 -20.97 -3.63 -14.57
N LEU A 542 -21.55 -4.42 -15.49
CA LEU A 542 -21.55 -4.12 -16.92
C LEU A 542 -22.73 -3.24 -17.37
N ASP A 543 -23.82 -3.20 -16.60
CA ASP A 543 -24.96 -2.32 -16.88
C ASP A 543 -25.55 -1.75 -15.58
N VAL A 544 -26.20 -0.59 -15.68
CA VAL A 544 -26.70 0.16 -14.51
C VAL A 544 -27.89 -0.52 -13.81
N ASP A 545 -28.56 -1.48 -14.45
CA ASP A 545 -29.67 -2.23 -13.86
C ASP A 545 -29.22 -3.53 -13.20
N PHE A 546 -27.91 -3.76 -13.12
CA PHE A 546 -27.30 -4.92 -12.50
C PHE A 546 -27.70 -6.28 -13.12
N ASN A 547 -28.00 -6.28 -14.42
CA ASN A 547 -28.37 -7.52 -15.13
C ASN A 547 -27.15 -8.39 -15.42
N LYS A 548 -26.02 -7.75 -15.80
CA LYS A 548 -24.77 -8.45 -16.12
C LYS A 548 -23.63 -7.93 -15.27
N VAL A 549 -22.93 -8.85 -14.64
CA VAL A 549 -21.80 -8.56 -13.77
C VAL A 549 -20.64 -9.52 -14.04
N ILE A 550 -19.43 -9.10 -13.77
CA ILE A 550 -18.28 -10.00 -13.69
C ILE A 550 -18.00 -10.23 -12.22
N ILE A 551 -18.00 -11.48 -11.82
CA ILE A 551 -17.60 -11.93 -10.49
C ILE A 551 -16.21 -12.54 -10.52
N SER A 552 -15.44 -12.36 -9.44
CA SER A 552 -14.28 -13.19 -9.13
C SER A 552 -14.71 -14.30 -8.18
N ARG A 553 -14.18 -15.52 -8.40
CA ARG A 553 -14.42 -16.69 -7.56
C ARG A 553 -13.11 -17.36 -7.23
N GLU A 554 -12.88 -17.61 -5.96
CA GLU A 554 -11.72 -18.35 -5.46
C GLU A 554 -12.08 -19.27 -4.31
N ALA A 555 -11.18 -20.22 -4.00
CA ALA A 555 -11.25 -21.07 -2.82
C ALA A 555 -9.84 -21.27 -2.25
N PRO A 556 -9.66 -21.84 -1.07
CA PRO A 556 -8.34 -21.93 -0.43
C PRO A 556 -7.21 -22.53 -1.29
N THR A 557 -7.57 -23.44 -2.22
CA THR A 557 -6.63 -24.09 -3.16
C THR A 557 -6.96 -23.82 -4.63
N VAL A 558 -7.92 -22.90 -4.90
CA VAL A 558 -8.32 -22.52 -6.25
C VAL A 558 -8.10 -21.03 -6.45
N ILE A 559 -7.17 -20.69 -7.35
CA ILE A 559 -6.86 -19.32 -7.69
C ILE A 559 -8.09 -18.58 -8.24
N ALA A 560 -8.19 -17.29 -7.99
CA ALA A 560 -9.28 -16.47 -8.46
C ALA A 560 -9.41 -16.49 -10.00
N ASP A 561 -10.56 -16.88 -10.48
CA ASP A 561 -10.99 -16.75 -11.86
C ASP A 561 -12.21 -15.83 -11.98
N TYR A 562 -12.46 -15.34 -13.19
CA TYR A 562 -13.52 -14.39 -13.44
C TYR A 562 -14.61 -15.01 -14.32
N TYR A 563 -15.85 -14.69 -13.96
CA TYR A 563 -17.06 -15.21 -14.61
C TYR A 563 -18.00 -14.08 -14.95
N LEU A 564 -18.48 -14.06 -16.20
CA LEU A 564 -19.62 -13.24 -16.61
C LEU A 564 -20.90 -13.90 -16.11
N LYS A 565 -21.65 -13.22 -15.28
CA LYS A 565 -22.91 -13.70 -14.70
C LYS A 565 -24.07 -12.83 -15.17
N ASP A 566 -25.07 -13.45 -15.77
CA ASP A 566 -26.38 -12.85 -16.01
C ASP A 566 -27.24 -13.10 -14.78
N ILE A 567 -27.53 -12.05 -14.02
CA ILE A 567 -28.26 -12.15 -12.74
C ILE A 567 -29.71 -12.57 -12.96
N LYS A 568 -30.35 -12.07 -14.04
CA LYS A 568 -31.75 -12.36 -14.34
C LYS A 568 -31.95 -13.75 -14.92
N ALA A 569 -31.07 -14.17 -15.82
CA ALA A 569 -31.14 -15.50 -16.45
C ALA A 569 -30.54 -16.58 -15.56
N GLY A 570 -29.76 -16.26 -14.55
CA GLY A 570 -29.06 -17.20 -13.69
C GLY A 570 -27.92 -17.96 -14.38
N THR A 571 -27.46 -17.49 -15.55
CA THR A 571 -26.39 -18.13 -16.32
C THR A 571 -25.04 -17.53 -16.04
N GLU A 572 -23.99 -18.35 -16.22
CA GLU A 572 -22.63 -17.88 -16.00
C GLU A 572 -21.65 -18.44 -17.06
N THR A 573 -20.66 -17.65 -17.45
CA THR A 573 -19.62 -18.02 -18.42
C THR A 573 -18.26 -17.65 -17.87
N ARG A 574 -17.33 -18.60 -17.82
CA ARG A 574 -15.94 -18.34 -17.38
C ARG A 574 -15.20 -17.51 -18.41
N LEU A 575 -14.53 -16.44 -17.96
CA LEU A 575 -13.80 -15.49 -18.81
C LEU A 575 -12.27 -15.68 -18.77
N THR A 576 -11.74 -16.28 -17.71
CA THR A 576 -10.28 -16.42 -17.49
C THR A 576 -9.90 -17.84 -17.12
N ASN A 577 -8.60 -18.14 -17.29
CA ASN A 577 -7.97 -19.38 -16.86
C ASN A 577 -6.67 -19.01 -16.16
N ASN A 578 -6.78 -18.36 -15.00
CA ASN A 578 -5.63 -17.97 -14.19
C ASN A 578 -4.91 -19.21 -13.65
N VAL A 579 -3.59 -19.11 -13.56
CA VAL A 579 -2.70 -20.22 -13.20
C VAL A 579 -2.10 -19.99 -11.82
N ASP A 580 -2.20 -21.02 -10.97
CA ASP A 580 -1.41 -21.10 -9.76
C ASP A 580 0.00 -21.58 -10.11
N PHE A 581 1.01 -20.75 -9.89
CA PHE A 581 2.41 -21.03 -10.19
C PHE A 581 3.17 -21.73 -9.04
N ALA A 582 2.47 -22.08 -7.97
CA ALA A 582 3.02 -22.83 -6.83
C ALA A 582 2.05 -23.90 -6.32
N PRO A 583 1.53 -24.78 -7.20
CA PRO A 583 0.45 -25.72 -6.81
C PRO A 583 0.86 -26.67 -5.69
N ASP A 584 2.15 -27.09 -5.64
CA ASP A 584 2.61 -27.97 -4.57
C ASP A 584 2.62 -27.27 -3.20
N ALA A 585 3.02 -26.02 -3.15
CA ALA A 585 2.95 -25.20 -1.93
C ALA A 585 1.50 -24.83 -1.56
N THR A 586 0.65 -24.57 -2.55
CA THR A 586 -0.78 -24.30 -2.34
C THR A 586 -1.51 -25.51 -1.76
N ASN A 587 -1.15 -26.73 -2.23
CA ASN A 587 -1.71 -27.98 -1.76
C ASN A 587 -0.94 -28.60 -0.57
N ALA A 588 -0.06 -27.84 0.10
CA ALA A 588 0.48 -28.24 1.39
C ALA A 588 -0.64 -28.55 2.39
N GLN A 589 -0.41 -29.54 3.27
CA GLN A 589 -1.39 -29.85 4.31
C GLN A 589 -1.49 -28.67 5.27
N TYR A 590 -2.66 -28.04 5.32
CA TYR A 590 -2.89 -26.83 6.09
C TYR A 590 -3.63 -27.11 7.38
N HIS A 591 -3.11 -26.57 8.49
CA HIS A 591 -3.74 -26.63 9.81
C HIS A 591 -3.81 -25.23 10.42
N ARG A 592 -4.98 -24.81 10.84
CA ARG A 592 -5.18 -23.62 11.67
C ARG A 592 -5.20 -24.06 13.12
N VAL A 593 -4.17 -23.72 13.88
CA VAL A 593 -3.99 -24.17 15.26
C VAL A 593 -4.24 -23.00 16.20
N GLU A 594 -5.18 -23.16 17.12
CA GLU A 594 -5.38 -22.22 18.20
C GLU A 594 -4.26 -22.41 19.23
N ILE A 595 -3.60 -21.33 19.59
CA ILE A 595 -2.53 -21.25 20.57
C ILE A 595 -3.09 -20.51 21.80
N GLU A 596 -2.93 -21.08 22.99
CA GLU A 596 -3.28 -20.44 24.22
C GLU A 596 -2.02 -20.20 25.07
N ARG A 597 -1.79 -18.94 25.42
CA ARG A 597 -0.68 -18.54 26.30
C ARG A 597 -1.01 -18.87 27.77
N ALA A 598 0.00 -18.93 28.61
CA ALA A 598 -0.17 -19.16 30.04
C ALA A 598 -1.01 -18.09 30.77
N ASP A 599 -1.10 -16.87 30.22
CA ASP A 599 -1.95 -15.78 30.69
C ASP A 599 -3.40 -15.86 30.16
N GLY A 600 -3.74 -16.88 29.38
CA GLY A 600 -5.06 -17.13 28.83
C GLY A 600 -5.36 -16.42 27.50
N TYR A 601 -4.40 -15.64 26.95
CA TYR A 601 -4.58 -15.00 25.65
C TYR A 601 -4.52 -16.03 24.53
N LYS A 602 -5.47 -15.94 23.56
CA LYS A 602 -5.61 -16.90 22.47
C LYS A 602 -5.37 -16.25 21.10
N PHE A 603 -4.65 -16.97 20.25
CA PHE A 603 -4.38 -16.54 18.87
C PHE A 603 -4.14 -17.76 17.97
N TYR A 604 -3.94 -17.54 16.66
CA TYR A 604 -3.77 -18.64 15.71
C TYR A 604 -2.35 -18.74 15.17
N ALA A 605 -1.95 -19.99 14.89
CA ALA A 605 -0.82 -20.31 14.03
C ALA A 605 -1.33 -21.04 12.78
N HIS A 606 -0.89 -20.58 11.61
CA HIS A 606 -1.16 -21.20 10.32
C HIS A 606 0.00 -22.10 9.97
N VAL A 607 -0.23 -23.42 10.01
CA VAL A 607 0.79 -24.45 9.82
C VAL A 607 0.62 -25.07 8.44
N TYR A 608 1.70 -25.08 7.66
CA TYR A 608 1.76 -25.70 6.34
C TYR A 608 2.79 -26.83 6.38
N MET A 609 2.33 -28.07 6.21
CA MET A 609 3.16 -29.25 6.16
C MET A 609 3.36 -29.68 4.70
N PRO A 610 4.47 -30.38 4.36
CA PRO A 610 4.63 -30.97 3.05
C PRO A 610 3.35 -31.73 2.62
N ARG A 611 3.02 -31.70 1.33
CA ARG A 611 1.82 -32.36 0.79
C ARG A 611 1.73 -33.85 1.16
N ASN A 612 2.89 -34.52 1.19
CA ASN A 612 3.03 -35.95 1.52
C ASN A 612 3.49 -36.20 2.96
N TRP A 613 3.31 -35.24 3.88
CA TRP A 613 3.68 -35.39 5.28
C TRP A 613 2.97 -36.59 5.90
N ASN A 614 3.74 -37.40 6.64
CA ASN A 614 3.36 -38.72 7.16
C ASN A 614 3.24 -38.74 8.71
N GLY A 615 3.32 -37.60 9.36
CA GLY A 615 3.25 -37.47 10.82
C GLY A 615 4.61 -37.33 11.52
N GLU A 616 5.73 -37.37 10.79
CA GLU A 616 7.06 -37.13 11.37
C GLU A 616 7.27 -35.67 11.76
N LYS A 617 7.97 -35.42 12.88
CA LYS A 617 8.36 -34.08 13.29
C LYS A 617 9.40 -33.50 12.35
N LEU A 618 9.10 -32.33 11.79
CA LEU A 618 9.94 -31.69 10.78
C LEU A 618 10.77 -30.52 11.35
N PRO A 619 11.93 -30.18 10.75
CA PRO A 619 12.54 -28.87 10.96
C PRO A 619 11.52 -27.79 10.57
N ALA A 620 11.51 -26.68 11.30
CA ALA A 620 10.47 -25.69 11.15
C ALA A 620 11.02 -24.30 10.84
N MET A 621 10.33 -23.59 9.94
CA MET A 621 10.55 -22.18 9.65
C MET A 621 9.32 -21.38 10.05
N PHE A 622 9.49 -20.46 10.97
CA PHE A 622 8.49 -19.48 11.38
C PHE A 622 8.73 -18.17 10.64
N TRP A 623 7.72 -17.67 9.94
CA TRP A 623 7.77 -16.33 9.34
C TRP A 623 6.68 -15.48 9.95
N PHE A 624 7.04 -14.35 10.59
CA PHE A 624 6.08 -13.63 11.41
C PHE A 624 6.27 -12.10 11.36
N TYR A 625 5.21 -11.43 11.72
CA TYR A 625 5.16 -9.98 11.87
C TYR A 625 4.27 -9.65 13.06
N PRO A 626 4.82 -9.21 14.20
CA PRO A 626 4.01 -8.87 15.38
C PRO A 626 3.00 -7.77 15.10
N SER A 627 1.87 -7.86 15.81
CA SER A 627 0.81 -6.85 15.76
C SER A 627 0.37 -6.53 17.20
N GLU A 628 0.13 -5.24 17.46
CA GLU A 628 -0.22 -4.75 18.76
C GLU A 628 -1.75 -4.76 18.98
N TYR A 629 -2.17 -5.22 20.15
CA TYR A 629 -3.56 -5.32 20.59
C TYR A 629 -3.74 -4.80 21.99
N THR A 630 -4.91 -4.23 22.31
CA THR A 630 -5.25 -3.80 23.67
C THR A 630 -5.76 -4.96 24.52
N ASP A 631 -6.42 -5.94 23.91
CA ASP A 631 -7.11 -7.04 24.56
C ASP A 631 -7.49 -8.14 23.55
N GLN A 632 -8.08 -9.23 24.03
CA GLN A 632 -8.55 -10.34 23.19
C GLN A 632 -9.62 -9.91 22.17
N GLU A 633 -10.54 -9.02 22.56
CA GLU A 633 -11.61 -8.58 21.67
C GLU A 633 -11.06 -7.77 20.48
N SER A 634 -10.02 -6.96 20.70
CA SER A 634 -9.38 -6.20 19.62
C SER A 634 -8.70 -7.12 18.60
N TYR A 635 -8.13 -8.24 19.05
CA TYR A 635 -7.61 -9.29 18.17
C TYR A 635 -8.73 -10.03 17.44
N ASP A 636 -9.74 -10.53 18.15
CA ASP A 636 -10.84 -11.31 17.58
C ASP A 636 -11.60 -10.51 16.52
N ARG A 637 -11.79 -9.20 16.73
CA ARG A 637 -12.44 -8.31 15.77
C ARG A 637 -11.77 -8.33 14.41
N GLY A 638 -10.43 -8.30 14.38
CA GLY A 638 -9.66 -8.42 13.15
C GLY A 638 -9.87 -9.78 12.46
N LYS A 639 -9.97 -10.86 13.22
CA LYS A 639 -10.09 -12.21 12.69
C LYS A 639 -11.50 -12.52 12.13
N ARG A 640 -12.53 -11.91 12.70
CA ARG A 640 -13.93 -12.06 12.20
C ARG A 640 -14.11 -11.60 10.77
N THR A 641 -13.23 -10.71 10.28
CA THR A 641 -13.29 -10.19 8.90
C THR A 641 -12.53 -11.05 7.88
N THR A 642 -11.73 -12.01 8.33
CA THR A 642 -10.92 -12.85 7.46
C THR A 642 -11.78 -13.89 6.76
N ASN A 643 -11.75 -13.91 5.42
CA ASN A 643 -12.46 -14.92 4.65
C ASN A 643 -11.62 -16.21 4.56
N ILE A 644 -12.09 -17.26 5.22
CA ILE A 644 -11.41 -18.57 5.24
C ILE A 644 -11.42 -19.28 3.88
N ASN A 645 -12.29 -18.86 2.95
CA ASN A 645 -12.35 -19.36 1.59
C ASN A 645 -11.42 -18.59 0.62
N SER A 646 -10.66 -17.61 1.08
CA SER A 646 -9.69 -16.92 0.24
C SER A 646 -8.58 -17.86 -0.23
N PHE A 647 -8.15 -17.67 -1.47
CA PHE A 647 -7.02 -18.41 -2.04
C PHE A 647 -5.75 -18.18 -1.23
N ARG A 648 -5.13 -19.27 -0.80
CA ARG A 648 -3.88 -19.27 -0.02
C ARG A 648 -2.69 -18.99 -0.93
N SER A 649 -2.65 -17.80 -1.47
CA SER A 649 -1.61 -17.40 -2.43
C SER A 649 -0.19 -17.62 -1.90
N THR A 650 0.74 -17.92 -2.81
CA THR A 650 2.16 -18.06 -2.52
C THR A 650 2.91 -16.94 -3.25
N SER A 651 3.28 -15.88 -2.51
CA SER A 651 4.07 -14.78 -3.06
C SER A 651 5.50 -15.24 -3.34
N ILE A 652 6.25 -14.52 -4.18
CA ILE A 652 7.63 -14.88 -4.58
C ILE A 652 8.61 -14.98 -3.40
N ARG A 653 8.30 -14.37 -2.25
CA ARG A 653 9.08 -14.43 -1.00
C ARG A 653 8.44 -15.31 0.07
N SER A 654 7.39 -16.04 -0.27
CA SER A 654 6.70 -16.85 0.72
C SER A 654 7.51 -18.06 1.12
N MET A 655 7.90 -18.15 2.37
CA MET A 655 8.60 -19.29 2.96
C MET A 655 7.77 -20.59 2.93
N LYS A 656 6.50 -20.54 2.51
CA LYS A 656 5.69 -21.74 2.24
C LYS A 656 6.37 -22.70 1.24
N MET A 657 7.18 -22.15 0.32
CA MET A 657 7.98 -22.95 -0.60
C MET A 657 8.93 -23.92 0.09
N LEU A 658 9.31 -23.67 1.34
CA LEU A 658 10.17 -24.58 2.13
C LEU A 658 9.50 -25.93 2.43
N THR A 659 8.18 -26.03 2.32
CA THR A 659 7.46 -27.32 2.42
C THR A 659 7.94 -28.31 1.35
N LEU A 660 8.39 -27.83 0.20
CA LEU A 660 8.97 -28.66 -0.86
C LEU A 660 10.36 -29.20 -0.50
N PHE A 661 10.99 -28.62 0.49
CA PHE A 661 12.34 -28.98 0.98
C PHE A 661 12.29 -29.71 2.33
N GLY A 662 11.11 -30.17 2.75
CA GLY A 662 10.92 -30.97 3.96
C GLY A 662 10.88 -30.17 5.26
N TYR A 663 10.53 -28.89 5.20
CA TYR A 663 10.27 -28.07 6.37
C TYR A 663 8.76 -27.98 6.67
N ALA A 664 8.42 -27.90 7.94
CA ALA A 664 7.15 -27.30 8.36
C ALA A 664 7.27 -25.78 8.24
N PHE A 665 6.31 -25.14 7.59
CA PHE A 665 6.24 -23.69 7.51
C PHE A 665 5.11 -23.17 8.38
N ILE A 666 5.38 -22.17 9.24
CA ILE A 666 4.42 -21.64 10.19
C ILE A 666 4.35 -20.11 10.10
N GLU A 667 3.12 -19.59 9.95
CA GLU A 667 2.80 -18.17 10.05
C GLU A 667 1.96 -17.96 11.31
N PRO A 668 2.55 -17.65 12.46
CA PRO A 668 1.78 -17.36 13.65
C PRO A 668 1.28 -15.91 13.63
N ASP A 669 0.05 -15.69 14.08
CA ASP A 669 -0.39 -14.39 14.53
C ASP A 669 0.38 -14.07 15.81
N PHE A 670 1.21 -13.08 15.81
CA PHE A 670 2.14 -12.84 16.89
C PHE A 670 1.72 -11.59 17.70
N PRO A 671 0.78 -11.71 18.68
CA PRO A 671 0.21 -10.58 19.38
C PRO A 671 1.19 -9.98 20.40
N ILE A 672 1.27 -8.66 20.44
CA ILE A 672 1.85 -7.87 21.50
C ILE A 672 0.69 -7.18 22.22
N VAL A 673 0.51 -7.45 23.51
CA VAL A 673 -0.72 -7.10 24.22
C VAL A 673 -0.44 -6.16 25.38
N GLY A 674 -1.17 -5.05 25.45
CA GLY A 674 -1.02 -4.11 26.56
C GLY A 674 -1.95 -2.92 26.44
N PRO A 675 -1.98 -2.04 27.44
CA PRO A 675 -2.82 -0.86 27.44
C PRO A 675 -2.57 0.04 26.22
N THR A 676 -3.58 0.74 25.76
CA THR A 676 -3.50 1.68 24.65
C THR A 676 -2.30 2.62 24.79
N GLY A 677 -1.45 2.68 23.76
CA GLY A 677 -0.23 3.50 23.72
C GLY A 677 0.93 2.98 24.57
N ARG A 678 0.79 1.79 25.19
CA ARG A 678 1.81 1.16 26.02
C ARG A 678 2.01 -0.34 25.76
N MET A 679 1.52 -0.86 24.64
CA MET A 679 1.66 -2.28 24.28
C MET A 679 3.14 -2.70 24.24
N ASN A 680 4.03 -1.81 23.83
CA ASN A 680 5.46 -2.09 23.72
C ASN A 680 6.18 -2.26 25.08
N ASP A 681 5.58 -1.83 26.20
CA ASP A 681 6.15 -2.07 27.53
C ASP A 681 6.20 -3.57 27.87
N PHE A 682 5.36 -4.37 27.21
CA PHE A 682 5.27 -5.83 27.38
C PHE A 682 5.96 -6.62 26.25
N TYR A 683 6.58 -5.94 25.29
CA TYR A 683 7.08 -6.54 24.06
C TYR A 683 7.97 -7.76 24.29
N VAL A 684 9.00 -7.67 25.12
CA VAL A 684 9.96 -8.76 25.35
C VAL A 684 9.30 -9.94 26.05
N ILE A 685 8.40 -9.68 27.02
CA ILE A 685 7.70 -10.74 27.74
C ILE A 685 6.68 -11.45 26.85
N ASP A 686 6.03 -10.70 25.95
CA ASP A 686 5.10 -11.27 24.98
C ASP A 686 5.82 -12.13 23.94
N ILE A 687 7.02 -11.73 23.50
CA ILE A 687 7.87 -12.56 22.65
C ILE A 687 8.11 -13.92 23.30
N LEU A 688 8.53 -13.95 24.57
CA LEU A 688 8.81 -15.20 25.28
C LEU A 688 7.54 -16.04 25.44
N ASN A 689 6.44 -15.44 25.86
CA ASN A 689 5.15 -16.12 26.07
C ASN A 689 4.60 -16.69 24.76
N ASN A 690 4.65 -15.91 23.67
CA ASN A 690 4.18 -16.36 22.37
C ASN A 690 5.00 -17.55 21.87
N TRP A 691 6.34 -17.45 21.86
CA TRP A 691 7.19 -18.54 21.37
C TRP A 691 7.06 -19.80 22.22
N THR A 692 7.01 -19.68 23.55
CA THR A 692 6.81 -20.83 24.42
C THR A 692 5.52 -21.56 24.10
N ALA A 693 4.40 -20.84 24.03
CA ALA A 693 3.10 -21.42 23.71
C ALA A 693 3.06 -22.03 22.31
N ILE A 694 3.57 -21.33 21.29
CA ILE A 694 3.61 -21.83 19.90
C ILE A 694 4.41 -23.11 19.80
N ILE A 695 5.64 -23.13 20.33
CA ILE A 695 6.56 -24.27 20.20
C ILE A 695 6.01 -25.48 20.98
N ASP A 696 5.46 -25.27 22.19
CA ASP A 696 4.89 -26.34 23.00
C ASP A 696 3.71 -27.00 22.26
N VAL A 697 2.71 -26.21 21.86
CA VAL A 697 1.51 -26.72 21.20
C VAL A 697 1.86 -27.43 19.89
N LEU A 698 2.72 -26.85 19.05
CA LEU A 698 3.04 -27.45 17.75
C LEU A 698 3.92 -28.70 17.87
N SER A 699 4.80 -28.75 18.88
CA SER A 699 5.61 -29.92 19.18
C SER A 699 4.77 -31.08 19.75
N GLU A 700 3.82 -30.79 20.64
CA GLU A 700 2.88 -31.77 21.18
C GLU A 700 2.00 -32.37 20.09
N LYS A 701 1.55 -31.55 19.14
CA LYS A 701 0.80 -32.00 17.97
C LYS A 701 1.63 -32.80 16.96
N GLY A 702 2.95 -32.91 17.16
CA GLY A 702 3.84 -33.69 16.30
C GLY A 702 4.27 -32.98 15.00
N PHE A 703 4.00 -31.68 14.84
CA PHE A 703 4.35 -30.95 13.61
C PHE A 703 5.85 -30.62 13.52
N ILE A 704 6.47 -30.21 14.65
CA ILE A 704 7.81 -29.62 14.63
C ILE A 704 8.78 -30.37 15.53
N ASP A 705 10.06 -30.41 15.11
CA ASP A 705 11.19 -30.83 15.91
C ASP A 705 11.77 -29.61 16.66
N ARG A 706 11.67 -29.59 17.99
CA ARG A 706 12.14 -28.49 18.84
C ARG A 706 13.65 -28.21 18.72
N SER A 707 14.43 -29.16 18.28
CA SER A 707 15.88 -29.00 18.11
C SER A 707 16.27 -28.34 16.77
N ARG A 708 15.35 -28.21 15.82
CA ARG A 708 15.58 -27.74 14.45
C ARG A 708 14.59 -26.61 14.06
N LEU A 709 14.67 -25.49 14.79
CA LEU A 709 13.80 -24.36 14.59
C LEU A 709 14.55 -23.17 13.98
N ALA A 710 13.94 -22.56 12.98
CA ALA A 710 14.32 -21.27 12.40
C ALA A 710 13.16 -20.29 12.46
N LEU A 711 13.50 -19.00 12.45
CA LEU A 711 12.51 -17.94 12.34
C LEU A 711 12.97 -16.86 11.35
N GLY A 712 12.05 -16.03 10.92
CA GLY A 712 12.41 -14.90 10.07
C GLY A 712 11.27 -13.91 9.89
N GLY A 713 11.60 -12.79 9.31
CA GLY A 713 10.66 -11.73 8.99
C GLY A 713 11.32 -10.59 8.23
N HIS A 714 10.49 -9.68 7.79
CA HIS A 714 10.89 -8.48 7.08
C HIS A 714 10.48 -7.24 7.88
N SER A 715 11.27 -6.16 7.83
CA SER A 715 10.95 -4.89 8.50
C SER A 715 10.78 -5.08 10.02
N TYR A 716 9.60 -4.80 10.57
CA TYR A 716 9.29 -5.07 11.98
C TYR A 716 9.38 -6.56 12.33
N GLY A 717 9.12 -7.45 11.37
CA GLY A 717 9.37 -8.89 11.52
C GLY A 717 10.85 -9.23 11.64
N ALA A 718 11.74 -8.56 10.90
CA ALA A 718 13.19 -8.74 11.01
C ALA A 718 13.74 -8.25 12.35
N PHE A 719 13.27 -7.09 12.77
CA PHE A 719 13.52 -6.55 14.11
C PHE A 719 13.10 -7.55 15.19
N SER A 720 11.91 -8.12 15.05
CA SER A 720 11.36 -9.10 15.99
C SER A 720 12.09 -10.45 15.92
N THR A 721 12.62 -10.83 14.76
CA THR A 721 13.50 -11.99 14.58
C THR A 721 14.75 -11.87 15.46
N ALA A 722 15.47 -10.75 15.33
CA ALA A 722 16.65 -10.51 16.14
C ALA A 722 16.31 -10.45 17.66
N ASN A 723 15.22 -9.78 18.03
CA ASN A 723 14.76 -9.75 19.43
C ASN A 723 14.43 -11.15 19.95
N SER A 724 13.75 -11.98 19.17
CA SER A 724 13.45 -13.36 19.55
C SER A 724 14.72 -14.17 19.78
N MET A 725 15.75 -13.99 18.95
CA MET A 725 17.00 -14.74 19.05
C MET A 725 17.89 -14.31 20.23
N VAL A 726 17.82 -13.03 20.66
CA VAL A 726 18.58 -12.56 21.83
C VAL A 726 17.86 -12.79 23.15
N HIS A 727 16.53 -12.91 23.13
CA HIS A 727 15.72 -13.08 24.33
C HIS A 727 15.23 -14.51 24.58
N THR A 728 15.43 -15.43 23.61
CA THR A 728 15.02 -16.85 23.75
C THR A 728 16.10 -17.79 23.21
N PRO A 729 16.20 -19.02 23.75
CA PRO A 729 17.21 -20.00 23.29
C PRO A 729 16.70 -20.96 22.21
N PHE A 730 15.55 -20.71 21.59
CA PHE A 730 14.85 -21.74 20.83
C PHE A 730 15.41 -21.98 19.41
N PHE A 731 16.02 -20.95 18.78
CA PHE A 731 16.24 -20.92 17.34
C PHE A 731 17.70 -21.19 16.99
N LYS A 732 17.91 -22.04 15.96
CA LYS A 732 19.22 -22.35 15.37
C LYS A 732 19.65 -21.34 14.31
N ALA A 733 18.67 -20.77 13.61
CA ALA A 733 18.92 -19.76 12.59
C ALA A 733 17.80 -18.72 12.50
N GLY A 734 18.16 -17.50 12.09
CA GLY A 734 17.26 -16.42 11.76
C GLY A 734 17.53 -15.87 10.38
N ILE A 735 16.46 -15.38 9.71
CA ILE A 735 16.51 -14.62 8.46
C ILE A 735 15.81 -13.29 8.69
N ALA A 736 16.54 -12.18 8.60
CA ALA A 736 16.08 -10.86 8.98
C ALA A 736 16.31 -9.83 7.86
N GLY A 737 15.24 -9.34 7.22
CA GLY A 737 15.31 -8.40 6.12
C GLY A 737 14.91 -6.97 6.49
N ASP A 738 15.72 -5.99 6.12
CA ASP A 738 15.47 -4.56 6.30
C ASP A 738 15.05 -4.19 7.74
N GLY A 739 15.76 -4.72 8.74
CA GLY A 739 15.40 -4.61 10.14
C GLY A 739 15.94 -3.35 10.83
N ALA A 740 15.27 -2.95 11.90
CA ALA A 740 15.69 -1.85 12.77
C ALA A 740 16.22 -2.40 14.11
N TYR A 741 17.49 -2.71 14.20
CA TYR A 741 18.08 -3.40 15.36
C TYR A 741 18.48 -2.49 16.52
N ASN A 742 18.38 -1.18 16.33
CA ASN A 742 18.65 -0.18 17.37
C ASN A 742 17.57 0.91 17.38
N ARG A 743 16.64 0.84 18.33
CA ARG A 743 15.53 1.80 18.45
C ARG A 743 15.98 3.18 18.91
N THR A 744 17.20 3.33 19.46
CA THR A 744 17.73 4.66 19.79
C THR A 744 18.03 5.52 18.57
N LEU A 745 18.10 4.90 17.36
CA LEU A 745 18.21 5.63 16.09
C LEU A 745 16.90 6.29 15.66
N THR A 746 15.77 5.92 16.28
CA THR A 746 14.47 6.57 16.08
C THR A 746 13.93 7.12 17.39
N PRO A 747 14.59 8.10 18.00
CA PRO A 747 14.38 8.46 19.41
C PRO A 747 13.04 9.14 19.69
N MET A 748 12.31 9.58 18.67
CA MET A 748 11.06 10.29 18.87
C MET A 748 9.84 9.35 18.84
N THR A 749 9.76 8.45 17.85
CA THR A 749 8.66 7.49 17.70
C THR A 749 9.05 6.36 16.77
N PHE A 750 8.41 5.19 16.91
CA PHE A 750 8.51 4.09 15.96
C PHE A 750 7.25 3.20 16.01
N GLN A 751 6.80 2.65 14.88
CA GLN A 751 5.62 1.81 14.79
C GLN A 751 4.40 2.42 15.54
N SER A 752 3.81 1.68 16.49
CA SER A 752 2.73 2.15 17.38
C SER A 752 3.25 2.92 18.60
N GLU A 753 4.56 2.92 18.88
CA GLU A 753 5.14 3.67 19.98
C GLU A 753 5.10 5.18 19.70
N ARG A 754 4.36 5.92 20.52
CA ARG A 754 4.17 7.37 20.38
C ARG A 754 4.99 8.17 21.39
N ARG A 755 5.52 7.52 22.42
CA ARG A 755 6.42 8.15 23.40
C ARG A 755 7.82 8.25 22.82
N SER A 756 8.49 9.33 23.12
CA SER A 756 9.90 9.51 22.76
C SER A 756 10.79 8.57 23.59
N PHE A 757 12.04 8.39 23.18
CA PHE A 757 13.06 7.64 23.93
C PHE A 757 13.16 8.11 25.38
N TRP A 758 13.10 9.42 25.63
CA TRP A 758 13.23 9.97 26.98
C TRP A 758 12.02 9.69 27.88
N GLU A 759 10.83 9.52 27.28
CA GLU A 759 9.58 9.17 27.96
C GLU A 759 9.44 7.67 28.22
N ALA A 760 10.04 6.82 27.36
CA ALA A 760 9.92 5.36 27.41
C ALA A 760 11.28 4.67 27.26
N ARG A 761 12.31 5.18 27.94
CA ARG A 761 13.72 4.75 27.79
C ARG A 761 13.88 3.24 27.93
N GLU A 762 13.28 2.64 28.95
CA GLU A 762 13.38 1.19 29.22
C GLU A 762 12.80 0.37 28.05
N THR A 763 11.66 0.79 27.51
CA THR A 763 11.02 0.15 26.34
C THR A 763 11.96 0.19 25.13
N TYR A 764 12.51 1.36 24.81
CA TYR A 764 13.43 1.50 23.68
C TYR A 764 14.70 0.66 23.81
N LEU A 765 15.29 0.59 25.02
CA LEU A 765 16.48 -0.20 25.28
C LEU A 765 16.16 -1.70 25.26
N ALA A 766 15.09 -2.13 25.91
CA ALA A 766 14.67 -3.53 25.92
C ALA A 766 14.39 -4.05 24.50
N MET A 767 13.75 -3.23 23.67
CA MET A 767 13.41 -3.55 22.28
C MET A 767 14.58 -3.39 21.29
N SER A 768 15.79 -3.02 21.71
CA SER A 768 16.95 -2.85 20.82
C SER A 768 17.84 -4.11 20.86
N PRO A 769 17.68 -5.08 19.96
CA PRO A 769 18.39 -6.36 20.02
C PRO A 769 19.92 -6.22 19.94
N ILE A 770 20.44 -5.16 19.35
CA ILE A 770 21.89 -4.90 19.31
C ILE A 770 22.49 -4.76 20.73
N LEU A 771 21.72 -4.27 21.71
CA LEU A 771 22.17 -4.13 23.10
C LEU A 771 22.24 -5.47 23.87
N TRP A 772 21.73 -6.53 23.25
CA TRP A 772 21.67 -7.89 23.79
C TRP A 772 22.34 -8.90 22.86
N ALA A 773 23.15 -8.41 21.90
CA ALA A 773 23.75 -9.23 20.85
C ALA A 773 24.61 -10.38 21.40
N GLU A 774 25.23 -10.23 22.57
CA GLU A 774 26.02 -11.25 23.25
C GLU A 774 25.19 -12.51 23.63
N ARG A 775 23.85 -12.35 23.76
CA ARG A 775 22.93 -13.45 24.12
C ARG A 775 22.49 -14.27 22.91
N MET A 776 22.80 -13.84 21.72
CA MET A 776 22.39 -14.58 20.51
C MET A 776 22.96 -15.99 20.50
N THR A 777 22.10 -16.99 20.39
CA THR A 777 22.48 -18.40 20.45
C THR A 777 22.50 -19.09 19.09
N GLY A 778 21.79 -18.54 18.10
CA GLY A 778 21.71 -19.05 16.73
C GLY A 778 22.47 -18.18 15.72
N ALA A 779 22.46 -18.61 14.46
CA ALA A 779 23.07 -17.90 13.34
C ALA A 779 22.09 -16.90 12.71
N LEU A 780 22.48 -15.63 12.49
CA LEU A 780 21.62 -14.61 11.90
C LEU A 780 22.04 -14.22 10.49
N LEU A 781 21.19 -14.50 9.50
CA LEU A 781 21.32 -13.96 8.17
C LEU A 781 20.52 -12.66 8.07
N MET A 782 21.20 -11.58 7.72
CA MET A 782 20.58 -10.29 7.43
C MET A 782 20.67 -9.98 5.93
N TYR A 783 19.60 -9.44 5.37
CA TYR A 783 19.62 -8.81 4.04
C TYR A 783 19.03 -7.41 4.11
N HIS A 784 19.53 -6.49 3.25
CA HIS A 784 19.11 -5.11 3.31
C HIS A 784 19.15 -4.43 1.93
N GLY A 785 18.14 -3.64 1.61
CA GLY A 785 18.14 -2.74 0.46
C GLY A 785 19.12 -1.60 0.66
N GLY A 786 20.03 -1.39 -0.31
CA GLY A 786 21.03 -0.32 -0.22
C GLY A 786 20.43 1.10 -0.21
N ASP A 787 19.21 1.23 -0.77
CA ASP A 787 18.47 2.48 -0.85
C ASP A 787 17.25 2.49 0.09
N ASP A 788 17.22 1.65 1.13
CA ASP A 788 16.10 1.61 2.07
C ASP A 788 15.79 3.00 2.61
N ASN A 789 14.63 3.53 2.22
CA ASN A 789 14.15 4.86 2.58
C ASN A 789 13.07 4.83 3.66
N ASN A 790 12.73 3.67 4.20
CA ASN A 790 11.74 3.56 5.26
C ASN A 790 12.28 4.13 6.56
N VAL A 791 11.42 4.86 7.26
CA VAL A 791 11.77 5.51 8.52
C VAL A 791 12.13 4.48 9.59
N GLY A 792 13.36 4.51 10.06
CA GLY A 792 13.84 3.68 11.16
C GLY A 792 14.52 2.39 10.79
N THR A 793 14.47 1.96 9.53
CA THR A 793 15.11 0.71 9.07
C THR A 793 16.38 0.92 8.24
N TRP A 794 17.00 2.06 8.31
CA TRP A 794 18.18 2.38 7.49
C TRP A 794 19.25 1.31 7.53
N LEU A 795 19.98 1.15 6.44
CA LEU A 795 21.07 0.20 6.25
C LEU A 795 22.04 0.16 7.44
N ILE A 796 22.32 1.31 8.06
CA ILE A 796 23.19 1.40 9.25
C ILE A 796 22.78 0.45 10.38
N ASN A 797 21.48 0.13 10.53
CA ASN A 797 21.02 -0.83 11.52
C ASN A 797 21.61 -2.22 11.30
N SER A 798 21.54 -2.72 10.05
CA SER A 798 22.10 -4.04 9.70
C SER A 798 23.63 -4.05 9.75
N GLU A 799 24.28 -2.99 9.27
CA GLU A 799 25.74 -2.88 9.32
C GLU A 799 26.25 -2.93 10.77
N ARG A 800 25.61 -2.19 11.69
CA ARG A 800 26.04 -2.13 13.09
C ARG A 800 25.70 -3.43 13.84
N MET A 801 24.56 -4.05 13.55
CA MET A 801 24.22 -5.37 14.11
C MET A 801 25.21 -6.43 13.64
N PHE A 802 25.56 -6.45 12.35
CA PHE A 802 26.58 -7.36 11.81
C PHE A 802 27.94 -7.17 12.49
N MET A 803 28.38 -5.91 12.65
CA MET A 803 29.65 -5.61 13.33
C MET A 803 29.65 -6.07 14.79
N ALA A 804 28.52 -5.89 15.51
CA ALA A 804 28.39 -6.36 16.88
C ALA A 804 28.49 -7.89 16.96
N LEU A 805 27.75 -8.60 16.12
CA LEU A 805 27.78 -10.08 16.07
C LEU A 805 29.16 -10.60 15.70
N ASN A 806 29.83 -10.01 14.69
CA ASN A 806 31.18 -10.37 14.29
C ASN A 806 32.19 -10.16 15.43
N GLY A 807 32.09 -9.02 16.15
CA GLY A 807 32.97 -8.74 17.28
C GLY A 807 32.74 -9.65 18.50
N LEU A 808 31.56 -10.28 18.59
CA LEU A 808 31.19 -11.23 19.63
C LEU A 808 31.36 -12.70 19.20
N ASP A 809 31.98 -12.96 18.07
CA ASP A 809 32.17 -14.29 17.47
C ASP A 809 30.85 -15.08 17.31
N LYS A 810 29.79 -14.36 16.88
CA LYS A 810 28.47 -14.94 16.61
C LYS A 810 28.31 -15.19 15.13
N PRO A 811 27.79 -16.37 14.70
CA PRO A 811 27.57 -16.64 13.29
C PRO A 811 26.57 -15.66 12.68
N ALA A 812 27.03 -14.85 11.74
CA ALA A 812 26.20 -13.86 11.06
C ALA A 812 26.58 -13.67 9.59
N ALA A 813 25.63 -13.32 8.76
CA ALA A 813 25.82 -12.87 7.38
C ALA A 813 25.03 -11.59 7.13
N LEU A 814 25.58 -10.71 6.29
CA LEU A 814 24.89 -9.51 5.81
C LEU A 814 25.04 -9.40 4.29
N TYR A 815 23.91 -9.37 3.58
CA TYR A 815 23.83 -9.14 2.15
C TYR A 815 23.17 -7.80 1.87
N ILE A 816 23.89 -6.88 1.25
CA ILE A 816 23.39 -5.55 0.87
C ILE A 816 23.09 -5.57 -0.62
N TYR A 817 21.83 -5.36 -0.98
CA TYR A 817 21.39 -5.34 -2.36
C TYR A 817 21.34 -3.90 -2.87
N PRO A 818 22.25 -3.50 -3.78
CA PRO A 818 22.27 -2.15 -4.31
C PRO A 818 20.99 -1.84 -5.09
N TYR A 819 20.58 -0.56 -5.06
CA TYR A 819 19.40 -0.03 -5.78
C TYR A 819 18.06 -0.55 -5.28
N GLU A 820 18.02 -1.41 -4.28
CA GLU A 820 16.79 -1.91 -3.65
C GLU A 820 16.37 -0.96 -2.52
N ASP A 821 15.07 -0.72 -2.46
CA ASP A 821 14.41 0.02 -1.40
C ASP A 821 13.94 -0.94 -0.28
N HIS A 822 13.14 -0.45 0.65
CA HIS A 822 12.53 -1.25 1.71
C HIS A 822 11.70 -2.40 1.13
N GLY A 823 12.22 -3.60 1.19
CA GLY A 823 11.63 -4.78 0.55
C GLY A 823 12.14 -5.04 -0.86
N PRO A 824 13.34 -5.60 -0.99
CA PRO A 824 13.96 -5.90 -2.28
C PRO A 824 13.02 -6.59 -3.27
N ALA A 825 13.01 -6.14 -4.53
CA ALA A 825 12.05 -6.57 -5.56
C ALA A 825 12.69 -6.92 -6.90
N GLY A 826 13.98 -6.66 -7.07
CA GLY A 826 14.72 -6.92 -8.31
C GLY A 826 14.81 -8.43 -8.62
N LYS A 827 14.85 -8.74 -9.89
CA LYS A 827 14.86 -10.13 -10.39
C LYS A 827 16.03 -10.93 -9.82
N GLU A 828 17.26 -10.45 -10.01
CA GLU A 828 18.48 -11.10 -9.55
C GLU A 828 18.52 -11.14 -8.03
N THR A 829 18.03 -10.10 -7.37
CA THR A 829 17.93 -10.02 -5.91
C THR A 829 17.03 -11.12 -5.35
N GLN A 830 15.85 -11.35 -5.95
CA GLN A 830 14.92 -12.39 -5.49
C GLN A 830 15.52 -13.80 -5.65
N LEU A 831 16.27 -14.02 -6.73
CA LEU A 831 16.95 -15.31 -6.96
C LEU A 831 18.05 -15.53 -5.92
N ASP A 832 18.91 -14.53 -5.69
CA ASP A 832 20.01 -14.61 -4.74
C ASP A 832 19.51 -14.77 -3.29
N MET A 833 18.44 -14.05 -2.91
CA MET A 833 17.82 -14.21 -1.60
C MET A 833 17.42 -15.67 -1.36
N TRP A 834 16.74 -16.30 -2.31
CA TRP A 834 16.35 -17.71 -2.19
C TRP A 834 17.55 -18.66 -2.15
N ALA A 835 18.59 -18.40 -2.95
CA ALA A 835 19.81 -19.21 -2.93
C ALA A 835 20.48 -19.20 -1.55
N ARG A 836 20.59 -18.03 -0.95
CA ARG A 836 21.20 -17.83 0.38
C ARG A 836 20.32 -18.36 1.50
N TRP A 837 19.01 -18.12 1.45
CA TRP A 837 18.09 -18.58 2.47
C TRP A 837 18.05 -20.09 2.60
N ILE A 838 17.94 -20.81 1.47
CA ILE A 838 17.89 -22.28 1.51
C ILE A 838 19.20 -22.85 2.01
N ALA A 839 20.34 -22.31 1.54
CA ALA A 839 21.65 -22.77 1.99
C ALA A 839 21.85 -22.53 3.51
N TRP A 840 21.42 -21.36 4.02
CA TRP A 840 21.49 -21.01 5.43
C TRP A 840 20.67 -21.94 6.32
N LEU A 841 19.42 -22.17 5.92
CA LEU A 841 18.50 -23.04 6.65
C LEU A 841 18.96 -24.51 6.61
N ASP A 842 19.41 -25.01 5.46
CA ASP A 842 19.92 -26.39 5.37
C ASP A 842 21.16 -26.57 6.23
N TYR A 843 22.09 -25.60 6.27
CA TYR A 843 23.31 -25.70 7.05
C TYR A 843 23.06 -25.62 8.56
N TYR A 844 22.30 -24.62 9.03
CA TYR A 844 22.17 -24.37 10.45
C TYR A 844 20.97 -25.08 11.11
N VAL A 845 19.98 -25.53 10.36
CA VAL A 845 18.73 -26.08 10.90
C VAL A 845 18.52 -27.52 10.48
N LYS A 846 18.44 -27.82 9.18
CA LYS A 846 18.08 -29.15 8.70
C LYS A 846 19.15 -30.17 9.03
N ASN A 847 20.42 -29.84 8.79
CA ASN A 847 21.58 -30.71 8.96
C ASN A 847 22.34 -30.45 10.28
N ALA A 848 21.76 -29.70 11.22
CA ALA A 848 22.45 -29.28 12.44
C ALA A 848 22.88 -30.42 13.36
N GLY A 849 22.29 -31.62 13.23
CA GLY A 849 22.65 -32.82 13.99
C GLY A 849 23.76 -33.65 13.35
N GLU A 850 24.17 -33.37 12.10
CA GLU A 850 25.11 -34.17 11.29
C GLU A 850 26.54 -33.58 11.26
N LYS A 851 26.77 -32.47 11.99
CA LYS A 851 28.07 -31.82 12.08
C LYS A 851 29.09 -32.72 12.77
N THR A 852 30.24 -32.98 12.14
CA THR A 852 31.37 -33.69 12.74
C THR A 852 31.96 -32.89 13.91
N GLU A 853 32.58 -33.56 14.90
CA GLU A 853 33.18 -32.91 16.07
C GLU A 853 34.27 -31.86 15.73
N GLU A 854 34.89 -31.95 14.55
CA GLU A 854 35.85 -30.94 14.04
C GLU A 854 35.19 -29.63 13.57
N GLN A 855 33.86 -29.58 13.44
CA GLN A 855 33.08 -28.44 12.97
C GLN A 855 32.28 -27.76 14.09
N LYS A 856 32.36 -28.29 15.34
CA LYS A 856 31.83 -27.67 16.54
C LYS A 856 32.85 -26.74 17.18
#